data_34db5e5f8751dd490ae034c1391994c3
#
_entry.id   34db5e5f8751dd490ae034c1391994c3
#
_cell.length_a   1.000
_cell.length_b   1.000
_cell.length_c   1.000
_cell.angle_alpha   90.00
_cell.angle_beta   90.00
_cell.angle_gamma   90.00
#
_symmetry.space_group_name_H-M   'P 1'
#
loop_
_entity.id
_entity.type
_entity.pdbx_description
1 polymer ?
#
loop_
_entity_poly.entity_id
_entity_poly.type
_entity_poly.pdbx_seq_one_letter_code
_entity_poly.pdbx_strand_id
1 'polypeptide(L)'
;MTIFADRKAGTGIRSGLWTYSRTNTYLYQYDMLKNLVIVESPAKAKTIEKFLGNDYKVMSSYGHIRDLKKHSFSIDVDNGFEPIYEIPDDKKNLVSELRRAAKEAQTVWLASDEDREGEAIAWHLSEVLGLDPKTTRRIVFHEITKGAILDAIKQPRTIDMNLVDAQQARRVLDRIVGFELSPVLWRKIKPGLSAGRVQSVAVRLIVEREQEIKAFKPDRYFRLTGIFATGDGASFRAELARRLSNEAEARDLLQGCAHTTYSITGVNVHPLKKFPAAPFTTSTLQQEASRKLGMTVAQTMMVAQKLYENGLITYMRTDSLNLSQVALAAIAQEIATSHGKEYLKQRHYHTSSKGAQEAHEAIRPTYIDRHTIEGTAQERRLYDLIWKRTVASQMADAQIEKTVVDITPAGSAERFTASGEVVKFDGFLRVYIESHDDIADNTEDTDILPAIAAGDYVTNESLTATERYTQQPPRYTEASLVKKMEELGIGRPSTYAPTISTIQARDYVTKGESAGAQRDIKTLTMDADGNITEATHTETYGADKGKLMPTDIGVVVNSFLTMYFPNILDYNFTAGIEQKFDAIADGKMQWNSQMETFYNKFHPKVEEVMDMRLEHKVGERLLGTDPASGEPVSVKIGRFGPLVQIGSNDSDNKPRFASLLKGQSLETITLDEALHLFDFPRTLGTFEDKDVSVGIGRFGPYVRHDNKYVSIPKDEAPAAVTLSRAIELIEAKRTEDANRVLRTFDQEPELQILRGRFGPYIAYKGSNYKLPRGTTPETAAEMTLEQALEVVNTPAAAPKRNTRRATTRKKTTK
;
A
#
# COMPACT_ATOMS: atom_id res chain seq x y z
N MET A 1 -59.29 29.88 27.04
CA MET A 1 -60.30 30.57 27.82
C MET A 1 -60.22 29.97 29.23
N THR A 2 -59.42 30.56 30.14
CA THR A 2 -59.86 31.54 31.13
C THR A 2 -60.88 30.92 32.10
N ILE A 3 -60.81 30.81 33.40
CA ILE A 3 -60.26 31.64 34.49
C ILE A 3 -60.70 31.02 35.77
N PHE A 4 -59.90 31.08 36.83
CA PHE A 4 -60.11 31.37 38.25
C PHE A 4 -61.01 30.46 39.12
N ALA A 5 -60.49 29.91 40.20
CA ALA A 5 -60.34 30.43 41.62
C ALA A 5 -61.69 30.55 42.38
N ASP A 6 -61.85 30.10 43.59
CA ASP A 6 -61.41 30.63 44.87
C ASP A 6 -61.96 29.81 46.06
N ARG A 7 -61.19 29.64 47.08
CA ARG A 7 -61.36 29.61 48.50
C ARG A 7 -62.77 29.35 49.15
N LYS A 8 -62.86 28.48 50.11
CA LYS A 8 -62.88 28.83 51.56
C LYS A 8 -63.06 27.64 52.51
N ALA A 9 -62.42 27.79 53.59
CA ALA A 9 -62.36 27.04 54.84
C ALA A 9 -63.69 26.63 55.49
N GLY A 10 -63.61 25.55 56.28
CA GLY A 10 -64.70 25.16 57.26
C GLY A 10 -64.22 23.96 58.09
N THR A 11 -63.95 24.25 59.31
CA THR A 11 -63.59 23.40 60.43
C THR A 11 -64.65 22.32 60.79
N GLY A 12 -64.16 21.11 61.19
CA GLY A 12 -65.02 20.10 61.83
C GLY A 12 -64.27 18.83 62.24
N ILE A 13 -63.98 18.71 63.49
CA ILE A 13 -63.43 17.56 64.21
C ILE A 13 -64.44 16.41 64.27
N ARG A 14 -64.09 15.14 64.02
CA ARG A 14 -64.17 13.96 64.84
C ARG A 14 -63.83 12.62 64.21
N SER A 15 -62.94 11.95 64.90
CA SER A 15 -62.92 10.52 65.28
C SER A 15 -62.93 9.43 64.14
N GLY A 16 -61.81 8.81 63.97
CA GLY A 16 -61.58 7.38 64.14
C GLY A 16 -62.10 6.45 63.09
N LEU A 17 -61.17 5.89 62.29
CA LEU A 17 -61.15 4.45 62.08
C LEU A 17 -59.93 4.17 61.19
N TRP A 18 -59.09 3.27 61.66
CA TRP A 18 -57.93 2.75 60.90
C TRP A 18 -58.42 1.96 59.70
N THR A 19 -58.05 2.38 58.46
CA THR A 19 -58.11 1.52 57.32
C THR A 19 -56.73 1.53 56.65
N TYR A 20 -56.13 0.35 56.55
CA TYR A 20 -54.88 0.05 55.87
C TYR A 20 -54.91 0.61 54.48
N SER A 21 -54.11 1.63 54.21
CA SER A 21 -53.77 2.07 52.85
C SER A 21 -52.73 1.13 52.29
N ARG A 22 -53.13 0.38 51.24
CA ARG A 22 -52.26 -0.36 50.41
C ARG A 22 -51.24 0.63 49.75
N THR A 23 -50.00 0.61 50.18
CA THR A 23 -48.87 1.20 49.48
C THR A 23 -48.76 0.50 48.15
N ASN A 24 -49.17 1.18 47.08
CA ASN A 24 -48.80 0.83 45.72
C ASN A 24 -47.25 1.00 45.56
N THR A 25 -46.54 -0.06 45.82
CA THR A 25 -45.15 -0.17 45.40
C THR A 25 -45.13 -0.27 43.88
N TYR A 26 -44.91 0.83 43.18
CA TYR A 26 -44.51 0.79 41.78
C TYR A 26 -43.16 0.10 41.76
N LEU A 27 -43.15 -1.20 41.52
CA LEU A 27 -41.99 -1.92 41.00
C LEU A 27 -41.69 -1.26 39.66
N TYR A 28 -40.67 -0.40 39.68
CA TYR A 28 -39.95 -0.09 38.43
C TYR A 28 -39.43 -1.41 37.91
N GLN A 29 -40.17 -2.01 37.00
CA GLN A 29 -39.68 -3.09 36.16
C GLN A 29 -38.60 -2.44 35.30
N TYR A 30 -37.35 -2.52 35.78
CA TYR A 30 -36.22 -2.27 34.90
C TYR A 30 -36.40 -3.25 33.74
N ASP A 31 -36.73 -2.74 32.55
CA ASP A 31 -36.69 -3.52 31.34
C ASP A 31 -35.23 -3.96 31.13
N MET A 32 -34.93 -5.15 31.62
CA MET A 32 -33.61 -5.75 31.47
C MET A 32 -33.34 -5.88 29.98
N LEU A 33 -32.20 -5.36 29.53
CA LEU A 33 -31.74 -5.51 28.16
C LEU A 33 -31.71 -7.01 27.81
N LYS A 34 -32.51 -7.46 26.85
CA LYS A 34 -32.60 -8.89 26.53
C LYS A 34 -31.28 -9.39 25.94
N ASN A 35 -30.75 -8.69 24.90
CA ASN A 35 -29.60 -9.13 24.19
C ASN A 35 -28.62 -7.96 23.95
N LEU A 36 -27.35 -8.16 24.30
CA LEU A 36 -26.23 -7.27 23.92
C LEU A 36 -25.39 -7.95 22.86
N VAL A 37 -25.24 -7.33 21.70
CA VAL A 37 -24.34 -7.78 20.62
C VAL A 37 -23.13 -6.86 20.62
N ILE A 38 -21.92 -7.42 20.68
CA ILE A 38 -20.67 -6.67 20.65
C ILE A 38 -19.94 -6.99 19.36
N VAL A 39 -19.66 -5.95 18.55
CA VAL A 39 -18.91 -6.00 17.29
C VAL A 39 -17.65 -5.16 17.40
N GLU A 40 -16.71 -5.29 16.43
CA GLU A 40 -15.47 -4.54 16.48
C GLU A 40 -15.55 -3.11 15.94
N SER A 41 -16.55 -2.76 15.13
CA SER A 41 -16.63 -1.42 14.54
C SER A 41 -17.99 -0.75 14.72
N PRO A 42 -18.03 0.60 14.85
CA PRO A 42 -19.28 1.34 14.97
C PRO A 42 -20.16 1.26 13.72
N ALA A 43 -19.55 1.13 12.53
CA ALA A 43 -20.28 1.01 11.28
C ALA A 43 -21.03 -0.32 11.22
N LYS A 44 -20.38 -1.43 11.60
CA LYS A 44 -21.03 -2.73 11.77
C LYS A 44 -22.16 -2.68 12.78
N ALA A 45 -21.92 -2.05 13.95
CA ALA A 45 -22.95 -1.93 14.97
C ALA A 45 -24.22 -1.31 14.40
N LYS A 46 -24.08 -0.19 13.72
CA LYS A 46 -25.20 0.52 13.08
C LYS A 46 -25.92 -0.30 12.00
N THR A 47 -25.18 -1.10 11.24
CA THR A 47 -25.76 -1.94 10.17
C THR A 47 -26.51 -3.13 10.76
N ILE A 48 -25.92 -3.83 11.73
CA ILE A 48 -26.48 -5.03 12.33
C ILE A 48 -27.70 -4.70 13.21
N GLU A 49 -27.65 -3.60 13.95
CA GLU A 49 -28.76 -3.16 14.79
C GLU A 49 -30.07 -2.98 14.00
N LYS A 50 -29.99 -2.47 12.78
CA LYS A 50 -31.14 -2.33 11.88
C LYS A 50 -31.79 -3.66 11.51
N PHE A 51 -31.04 -4.76 11.53
CA PHE A 51 -31.53 -6.09 11.16
C PHE A 51 -32.14 -6.86 12.34
N LEU A 52 -31.67 -6.58 13.56
CA LEU A 52 -32.01 -7.37 14.74
C LEU A 52 -33.26 -6.86 15.49
N GLY A 53 -33.63 -5.59 15.32
CA GLY A 53 -34.81 -5.02 16.01
C GLY A 53 -34.57 -4.67 17.50
N ASN A 54 -35.65 -4.28 18.20
CA ASN A 54 -35.61 -3.63 19.49
C ASN A 54 -35.19 -4.52 20.68
N ASP A 55 -35.20 -5.85 20.52
CA ASP A 55 -34.77 -6.79 21.55
C ASP A 55 -33.22 -6.88 21.67
N TYR A 56 -32.49 -6.23 20.76
CA TYR A 56 -31.06 -6.26 20.67
C TYR A 56 -30.45 -4.86 20.72
N LYS A 57 -29.47 -4.69 21.59
CA LYS A 57 -28.60 -3.52 21.60
C LYS A 57 -27.26 -3.90 21.01
N VAL A 58 -26.78 -3.15 20.02
CA VAL A 58 -25.49 -3.41 19.39
C VAL A 58 -24.47 -2.37 19.80
N MET A 59 -23.35 -2.81 20.34
CA MET A 59 -22.24 -1.94 20.76
C MET A 59 -20.94 -2.30 20.03
N SER A 60 -20.02 -1.36 19.93
CA SER A 60 -18.71 -1.58 19.33
C SER A 60 -17.60 -1.60 20.36
N SER A 61 -16.65 -2.52 20.23
CA SER A 61 -15.39 -2.54 20.98
C SER A 61 -14.30 -1.61 20.40
N TYR A 62 -14.54 -1.06 19.20
CA TYR A 62 -13.52 -0.29 18.46
C TYR A 62 -12.21 -1.08 18.28
N GLY A 63 -12.31 -2.35 17.90
CA GLY A 63 -11.20 -3.29 17.77
C GLY A 63 -10.79 -3.92 19.09
N HIS A 64 -9.49 -4.25 19.22
CA HIS A 64 -8.95 -4.85 20.46
C HIS A 64 -9.12 -3.92 21.67
N ILE A 65 -9.58 -4.50 22.77
CA ILE A 65 -9.75 -3.81 24.06
C ILE A 65 -8.62 -4.10 25.04
N ARG A 66 -7.78 -5.06 24.74
CA ARG A 66 -6.64 -5.54 25.53
C ARG A 66 -5.47 -5.84 24.59
N ASP A 67 -4.25 -5.46 24.95
CA ASP A 67 -3.04 -5.74 24.17
C ASP A 67 -1.84 -5.93 25.10
N LEU A 68 -0.73 -6.44 24.56
CA LEU A 68 0.56 -6.49 25.23
C LEU A 68 1.05 -5.07 25.56
N LYS A 69 1.65 -4.88 26.71
CA LYS A 69 2.18 -3.59 27.15
C LYS A 69 3.09 -2.95 26.10
N LYS A 70 2.86 -1.70 25.78
CA LYS A 70 3.48 -1.06 24.61
C LYS A 70 5.00 -0.97 24.66
N HIS A 71 5.56 -0.74 25.86
CA HIS A 71 7.00 -0.48 26.06
C HIS A 71 7.68 -1.56 26.91
N SER A 72 7.11 -2.74 27.01
CA SER A 72 7.61 -3.87 27.77
C SER A 72 7.61 -5.12 26.90
N PHE A 73 8.46 -6.07 27.21
CA PHE A 73 8.48 -7.37 26.53
C PHE A 73 7.16 -8.10 26.69
N SER A 74 6.58 -8.08 27.89
CA SER A 74 5.24 -8.58 28.22
C SER A 74 4.98 -10.03 27.85
N ILE A 75 5.99 -10.87 27.90
CA ILE A 75 5.91 -12.31 27.70
C ILE A 75 6.68 -12.98 28.85
N ASP A 76 6.03 -13.93 29.52
CA ASP A 76 6.64 -14.74 30.58
C ASP A 76 7.28 -15.98 29.93
N VAL A 77 8.58 -15.89 29.68
CA VAL A 77 9.34 -16.94 28.97
C VAL A 77 9.45 -18.22 29.81
N ASP A 78 9.57 -18.05 31.12
CA ASP A 78 9.76 -19.16 32.07
C ASP A 78 8.46 -19.90 32.37
N ASN A 79 7.32 -19.26 32.07
CA ASN A 79 5.99 -19.83 32.28
C ASN A 79 5.25 -20.01 30.94
N GLY A 80 5.82 -20.86 30.04
CA GLY A 80 5.17 -21.26 28.78
C GLY A 80 4.91 -20.13 27.78
N PHE A 81 5.66 -19.04 27.82
CA PHE A 81 5.51 -17.88 26.94
C PHE A 81 4.20 -17.11 27.13
N GLU A 82 3.63 -17.14 28.34
CA GLU A 82 2.33 -16.53 28.60
C GLU A 82 2.37 -15.01 28.36
N PRO A 83 1.45 -14.48 27.53
CA PRO A 83 1.41 -13.06 27.23
C PRO A 83 0.75 -12.27 28.35
N ILE A 84 1.40 -11.21 28.81
CA ILE A 84 0.91 -10.30 29.85
C ILE A 84 0.13 -9.17 29.20
N TYR A 85 -1.19 -9.28 29.19
CA TYR A 85 -2.10 -8.31 28.58
C TYR A 85 -2.47 -7.20 29.54
N GLU A 86 -2.68 -5.99 29.00
CA GLU A 86 -3.26 -4.85 29.73
C GLU A 86 -4.39 -4.20 28.91
N ILE A 87 -5.27 -3.48 29.59
CA ILE A 87 -6.27 -2.62 28.93
C ILE A 87 -5.60 -1.26 28.71
N PRO A 88 -5.40 -0.82 27.46
CA PRO A 88 -4.85 0.50 27.17
C PRO A 88 -5.66 1.63 27.82
N ASP A 89 -4.99 2.71 28.21
CA ASP A 89 -5.64 3.82 28.94
C ASP A 89 -6.81 4.45 28.15
N ASP A 90 -6.66 4.56 26.83
CA ASP A 90 -7.71 5.08 25.95
C ASP A 90 -8.92 4.15 25.81
N LYS A 91 -8.83 2.89 26.25
CA LYS A 91 -9.91 1.90 26.21
C LYS A 91 -10.65 1.74 27.54
N LYS A 92 -10.12 2.25 28.65
CA LYS A 92 -10.68 2.04 29.99
C LYS A 92 -12.14 2.48 30.12
N ASN A 93 -12.48 3.63 29.55
CA ASN A 93 -13.86 4.15 29.58
C ASN A 93 -14.81 3.25 28.80
N LEU A 94 -14.44 2.87 27.59
CA LEU A 94 -15.19 1.96 26.74
C LEU A 94 -15.42 0.61 27.44
N VAL A 95 -14.38 0.04 28.04
CA VAL A 95 -14.48 -1.21 28.79
C VAL A 95 -15.46 -1.08 29.96
N SER A 96 -15.48 0.05 30.66
CA SER A 96 -16.41 0.30 31.73
C SER A 96 -17.85 0.36 31.23
N GLU A 97 -18.09 0.97 30.07
CA GLU A 97 -19.41 1.01 29.42
C GLU A 97 -19.88 -0.37 28.99
N LEU A 98 -19.00 -1.15 28.35
CA LEU A 98 -19.28 -2.52 27.91
C LEU A 98 -19.60 -3.43 29.12
N ARG A 99 -18.82 -3.32 30.23
CA ARG A 99 -19.06 -4.08 31.46
C ARG A 99 -20.44 -3.77 32.06
N ARG A 100 -20.84 -2.50 32.09
CA ARG A 100 -22.16 -2.11 32.55
C ARG A 100 -23.24 -2.72 31.68
N ALA A 101 -23.14 -2.55 30.36
CA ALA A 101 -24.13 -3.09 29.43
C ALA A 101 -24.21 -4.63 29.48
N ALA A 102 -23.07 -5.31 29.64
CA ALA A 102 -23.03 -6.77 29.76
C ALA A 102 -23.71 -7.27 31.05
N LYS A 103 -23.59 -6.54 32.17
CA LYS A 103 -24.27 -6.86 33.41
C LYS A 103 -25.79 -6.63 33.35
N GLU A 104 -26.24 -5.67 32.57
CA GLU A 104 -27.65 -5.36 32.33
C GLU A 104 -28.34 -6.30 31.34
N ALA A 105 -27.55 -7.00 30.50
CA ALA A 105 -28.06 -7.89 29.47
C ALA A 105 -28.31 -9.31 29.99
N GLN A 106 -29.40 -9.94 29.50
CA GLN A 106 -29.68 -11.35 29.77
C GLN A 106 -28.76 -12.28 29.00
N THR A 107 -28.39 -11.90 27.75
CA THR A 107 -27.51 -12.65 26.89
C THR A 107 -26.52 -11.73 26.20
N VAL A 108 -25.22 -12.12 26.18
CA VAL A 108 -24.18 -11.39 25.49
C VAL A 108 -23.74 -12.20 24.27
N TRP A 109 -23.71 -11.53 23.12
CA TRP A 109 -23.33 -12.07 21.83
C TRP A 109 -22.05 -11.39 21.36
N LEU A 110 -21.03 -12.17 20.98
CA LEU A 110 -19.78 -11.70 20.42
C LEU A 110 -19.80 -11.93 18.90
N ALA A 111 -19.81 -10.84 18.16
CA ALA A 111 -20.04 -10.81 16.72
C ALA A 111 -18.89 -10.12 15.93
N SER A 112 -17.66 -10.37 16.37
CA SER A 112 -16.45 -9.96 15.62
C SER A 112 -16.25 -10.79 14.36
N ASP A 113 -15.36 -10.32 13.46
CA ASP A 113 -15.06 -11.00 12.19
C ASP A 113 -14.68 -12.47 12.38
N GLU A 114 -14.76 -13.25 11.32
CA GLU A 114 -14.50 -14.69 11.35
C GLU A 114 -13.02 -15.05 11.15
N ASP A 115 -12.13 -14.10 11.22
CA ASP A 115 -10.70 -14.37 11.18
C ASP A 115 -10.11 -14.55 12.60
N ARG A 116 -8.82 -14.92 12.66
CA ARG A 116 -8.09 -15.11 13.93
C ARG A 116 -8.06 -13.85 14.80
N GLU A 117 -8.02 -12.68 14.18
CA GLU A 117 -8.03 -11.40 14.89
C GLU A 117 -9.40 -11.15 15.54
N GLY A 118 -10.50 -11.43 14.80
CA GLY A 118 -11.85 -11.33 15.34
C GLY A 118 -12.11 -12.35 16.46
N GLU A 119 -11.57 -13.56 16.34
CA GLU A 119 -11.68 -14.56 17.41
C GLU A 119 -10.94 -14.15 18.68
N ALA A 120 -9.73 -13.58 18.53
CA ALA A 120 -8.97 -13.02 19.66
C ALA A 120 -9.68 -11.82 20.29
N ILE A 121 -10.35 -10.96 19.49
CA ILE A 121 -11.19 -9.85 20.03
C ILE A 121 -12.33 -10.42 20.87
N ALA A 122 -13.04 -11.45 20.38
CA ALA A 122 -14.10 -12.11 21.11
C ALA A 122 -13.59 -12.70 22.44
N TRP A 123 -12.47 -13.39 22.41
CA TRP A 123 -11.85 -13.93 23.62
C TRP A 123 -11.44 -12.82 24.59
N HIS A 124 -10.78 -11.76 24.15
CA HIS A 124 -10.41 -10.63 25.00
C HIS A 124 -11.64 -9.94 25.62
N LEU A 125 -12.74 -9.85 24.88
CA LEU A 125 -14.01 -9.35 25.40
C LEU A 125 -14.57 -10.28 26.48
N SER A 126 -14.59 -11.58 26.24
CA SER A 126 -15.04 -12.60 27.20
C SER A 126 -14.28 -12.49 28.53
N GLU A 127 -12.96 -12.42 28.47
CA GLU A 127 -12.08 -12.29 29.64
C GLU A 127 -12.35 -10.97 30.42
N VAL A 128 -12.35 -9.84 29.70
CA VAL A 128 -12.50 -8.51 30.32
C VAL A 128 -13.90 -8.31 30.91
N LEU A 129 -14.93 -8.85 30.29
CA LEU A 129 -16.31 -8.75 30.77
C LEU A 129 -16.64 -9.83 31.81
N GLY A 130 -15.78 -10.81 32.03
CA GLY A 130 -15.97 -11.93 32.94
C GLY A 130 -17.06 -12.91 32.47
N LEU A 131 -17.13 -13.15 31.16
CA LEU A 131 -18.05 -14.09 30.54
C LEU A 131 -17.45 -15.51 30.58
N ASP A 132 -18.28 -16.53 30.83
CA ASP A 132 -17.82 -17.92 30.69
C ASP A 132 -17.63 -18.27 29.19
N PRO A 133 -16.40 -18.59 28.73
CA PRO A 133 -16.14 -18.96 27.35
C PRO A 133 -16.99 -20.13 26.84
N LYS A 134 -17.39 -21.05 27.74
CA LYS A 134 -18.20 -22.22 27.38
C LYS A 134 -19.66 -21.89 27.09
N THR A 135 -20.16 -20.83 27.69
CA THR A 135 -21.57 -20.39 27.55
C THR A 135 -21.74 -19.11 26.76
N THR A 136 -20.63 -18.46 26.39
CA THR A 136 -20.63 -17.25 25.60
C THR A 136 -21.16 -17.52 24.19
N ARG A 137 -22.10 -16.69 23.75
CA ARG A 137 -22.69 -16.78 22.41
C ARG A 137 -21.78 -16.10 21.41
N ARG A 138 -21.03 -16.87 20.65
CA ARG A 138 -20.20 -16.42 19.51
C ARG A 138 -20.98 -16.63 18.22
N ILE A 139 -21.13 -15.57 17.41
CA ILE A 139 -21.70 -15.67 16.07
C ILE A 139 -20.68 -15.21 15.03
N VAL A 140 -20.68 -15.88 13.89
CA VAL A 140 -19.80 -15.60 12.75
C VAL A 140 -20.63 -15.48 11.48
N PHE A 141 -20.16 -14.65 10.56
CA PHE A 141 -20.85 -14.42 9.27
C PHE A 141 -19.84 -13.88 8.24
N HIS A 142 -19.95 -14.35 7.01
CA HIS A 142 -19.08 -13.94 5.91
C HIS A 142 -19.55 -12.63 5.25
N GLU A 143 -20.80 -12.23 5.51
CA GLU A 143 -21.44 -11.04 4.94
C GLU A 143 -22.39 -10.40 5.94
N ILE A 144 -22.55 -9.09 5.85
CA ILE A 144 -23.45 -8.35 6.75
C ILE A 144 -24.77 -8.12 6.00
N THR A 145 -25.55 -9.20 5.85
CA THR A 145 -26.90 -9.15 5.32
C THR A 145 -27.89 -9.57 6.41
N LYS A 146 -29.16 -9.18 6.25
CA LYS A 146 -30.21 -9.53 7.21
C LYS A 146 -30.33 -11.05 7.37
N GLY A 147 -30.28 -11.79 6.26
CA GLY A 147 -30.36 -13.26 6.27
C GLY A 147 -29.21 -13.88 7.05
N ALA A 148 -27.97 -13.55 6.69
CA ALA A 148 -26.76 -14.09 7.31
C ALA A 148 -26.71 -13.80 8.84
N ILE A 149 -27.08 -12.59 9.25
CA ILE A 149 -27.10 -12.21 10.67
C ILE A 149 -28.17 -12.99 11.44
N LEU A 150 -29.40 -13.11 10.91
CA LEU A 150 -30.45 -13.85 11.57
C LEU A 150 -30.15 -15.36 11.64
N ASP A 151 -29.50 -15.91 10.64
CA ASP A 151 -29.12 -17.32 10.64
C ASP A 151 -27.94 -17.57 11.60
N ALA A 152 -26.97 -16.66 11.68
CA ALA A 152 -25.89 -16.72 12.67
C ALA A 152 -26.42 -16.70 14.13
N ILE A 153 -27.46 -15.90 14.40
CA ILE A 153 -28.09 -15.87 15.75
C ILE A 153 -28.80 -17.18 16.08
N LYS A 154 -29.35 -17.88 15.09
CA LYS A 154 -29.99 -19.20 15.31
C LYS A 154 -28.97 -20.31 15.58
N GLN A 155 -27.73 -20.12 15.14
CA GLN A 155 -26.67 -21.14 15.21
C GLN A 155 -25.39 -20.58 15.89
N PRO A 156 -25.48 -20.15 17.15
CA PRO A 156 -24.30 -19.66 17.87
C PRO A 156 -23.34 -20.81 18.16
N ARG A 157 -22.05 -20.47 18.19
CA ARG A 157 -20.99 -21.39 18.65
C ARG A 157 -20.30 -20.85 19.93
N THR A 158 -19.35 -21.57 20.43
CA THR A 158 -18.39 -21.10 21.44
C THR A 158 -17.18 -20.42 20.74
N ILE A 159 -16.37 -19.73 21.53
CA ILE A 159 -15.08 -19.19 21.04
C ILE A 159 -14.19 -20.36 20.65
N ASP A 160 -13.58 -20.28 19.47
CA ASP A 160 -12.60 -21.25 18.99
C ASP A 160 -11.22 -20.94 19.56
N MET A 161 -10.81 -21.68 20.59
CA MET A 161 -9.54 -21.44 21.25
C MET A 161 -8.32 -21.77 20.36
N ASN A 162 -8.46 -22.63 19.36
CA ASN A 162 -7.35 -22.88 18.43
C ASN A 162 -7.05 -21.65 17.56
N LEU A 163 -8.10 -20.96 17.12
CA LEU A 163 -7.93 -19.68 16.41
C LEU A 163 -7.33 -18.59 17.31
N VAL A 164 -7.75 -18.53 18.58
CA VAL A 164 -7.16 -17.65 19.59
C VAL A 164 -5.68 -17.95 19.78
N ASP A 165 -5.33 -19.23 19.96
CA ASP A 165 -3.95 -19.69 20.15
C ASP A 165 -3.08 -19.39 18.93
N ALA A 166 -3.61 -19.52 17.73
CA ALA A 166 -2.89 -19.16 16.50
C ALA A 166 -2.61 -17.65 16.41
N GLN A 167 -3.56 -16.81 16.85
CA GLN A 167 -3.35 -15.37 16.93
C GLN A 167 -2.36 -15.01 18.03
N GLN A 168 -2.46 -15.62 19.22
CA GLN A 168 -1.50 -15.44 20.32
C GLN A 168 -0.08 -15.85 19.89
N ALA A 169 0.07 -17.03 19.28
CA ALA A 169 1.36 -17.49 18.76
C ALA A 169 2.00 -16.45 17.83
N ARG A 170 1.23 -15.90 16.89
CA ARG A 170 1.71 -14.83 16.01
C ARG A 170 2.09 -13.59 16.82
N ARG A 171 1.24 -13.14 17.74
CA ARG A 171 1.46 -11.94 18.53
C ARG A 171 2.70 -12.05 19.41
N VAL A 172 2.90 -13.21 20.05
CA VAL A 172 4.05 -13.54 20.90
C VAL A 172 5.33 -13.60 20.07
N LEU A 173 5.32 -14.33 18.95
CA LEU A 173 6.50 -14.45 18.08
C LEU A 173 6.94 -13.09 17.52
N ASP A 174 6.00 -12.30 17.00
CA ASP A 174 6.31 -10.99 16.44
C ASP A 174 6.80 -10.02 17.54
N ARG A 175 6.33 -10.19 18.80
CA ARG A 175 6.83 -9.47 19.98
C ARG A 175 8.27 -9.88 20.30
N ILE A 176 8.57 -11.16 20.39
CA ILE A 176 9.92 -11.68 20.67
C ILE A 176 10.90 -11.14 19.62
N VAL A 177 10.62 -11.38 18.34
CA VAL A 177 11.51 -10.95 17.25
C VAL A 177 11.72 -9.43 17.26
N GLY A 178 10.64 -8.66 17.42
CA GLY A 178 10.72 -7.19 17.41
C GLY A 178 11.47 -6.60 18.59
N PHE A 179 11.26 -7.13 19.80
CA PHE A 179 11.88 -6.61 21.02
C PHE A 179 13.33 -7.04 21.21
N GLU A 180 13.72 -8.18 20.66
CA GLU A 180 15.09 -8.63 20.74
C GLU A 180 15.98 -8.10 19.60
N LEU A 181 15.48 -8.06 18.35
CA LEU A 181 16.29 -7.56 17.23
C LEU A 181 16.42 -6.04 17.21
N SER A 182 15.38 -5.30 17.63
CA SER A 182 15.44 -3.83 17.56
C SER A 182 16.56 -3.23 18.43
N PRO A 183 16.79 -3.65 19.68
CA PRO A 183 17.94 -3.21 20.48
C PRO A 183 19.29 -3.55 19.86
N VAL A 184 19.40 -4.71 19.18
CA VAL A 184 20.63 -5.09 18.45
C VAL A 184 20.91 -4.04 17.34
N LEU A 185 19.89 -3.71 16.54
CA LEU A 185 20.00 -2.68 15.50
C LEU A 185 20.36 -1.32 16.11
N TRP A 186 19.83 -0.98 17.27
CA TRP A 186 20.15 0.30 17.93
C TRP A 186 21.60 0.37 18.39
N ARG A 187 22.11 -0.73 18.91
CA ARG A 187 23.50 -0.81 19.40
C ARG A 187 24.50 -0.87 18.23
N LYS A 188 24.18 -1.61 17.16
CA LYS A 188 25.11 -1.91 16.07
C LYS A 188 25.06 -0.91 14.92
N ILE A 189 23.90 -0.29 14.67
CA ILE A 189 23.68 0.65 13.56
C ILE A 189 23.32 2.04 14.09
N LYS A 190 22.03 2.26 14.44
CA LYS A 190 21.57 3.52 15.07
C LYS A 190 20.26 3.34 15.84
N PRO A 191 20.00 4.20 16.87
CA PRO A 191 18.74 4.18 17.59
C PRO A 191 17.52 4.43 16.69
N GLY A 192 16.37 3.83 17.06
CA GLY A 192 15.08 4.04 16.41
C GLY A 192 14.81 3.10 15.23
N LEU A 193 15.74 2.22 14.87
CA LEU A 193 15.49 1.15 13.90
C LEU A 193 14.66 0.02 14.52
N SER A 194 14.02 -0.78 13.70
CA SER A 194 13.24 -1.91 14.15
C SER A 194 13.27 -3.04 13.12
N ALA A 195 13.26 -4.26 13.61
CA ALA A 195 13.12 -5.45 12.78
C ALA A 195 11.80 -6.14 13.09
N GLY A 196 11.36 -6.99 12.18
CA GLY A 196 10.20 -7.84 12.34
C GLY A 196 10.18 -8.88 11.25
N ARG A 197 9.69 -10.05 11.57
CA ARG A 197 9.75 -11.26 10.74
C ARG A 197 9.28 -11.02 9.29
N VAL A 198 8.06 -10.55 9.08
CA VAL A 198 7.51 -10.34 7.73
C VAL A 198 8.07 -9.08 7.07
N GLN A 199 8.21 -7.98 7.83
CA GLN A 199 8.67 -6.71 7.28
C GLN A 199 10.12 -6.75 6.80
N SER A 200 11.02 -7.42 7.54
CA SER A 200 12.43 -7.51 7.15
C SER A 200 12.61 -8.34 5.90
N VAL A 201 11.81 -9.40 5.75
CA VAL A 201 11.78 -10.21 4.53
C VAL A 201 11.21 -9.44 3.33
N ALA A 202 10.18 -8.61 3.53
CA ALA A 202 9.67 -7.74 2.47
C ALA A 202 10.72 -6.71 2.01
N VAL A 203 11.51 -6.15 2.94
CA VAL A 203 12.65 -5.28 2.60
C VAL A 203 13.71 -6.06 1.81
N ARG A 204 14.02 -7.29 2.21
CA ARG A 204 14.98 -8.17 1.52
C ARG A 204 14.59 -8.39 0.06
N LEU A 205 13.33 -8.70 -0.24
CA LEU A 205 12.84 -8.85 -1.62
C LEU A 205 13.13 -7.62 -2.48
N ILE A 206 12.94 -6.43 -1.92
CA ILE A 206 13.17 -5.17 -2.63
C ILE A 206 14.66 -4.91 -2.81
N VAL A 207 15.49 -5.21 -1.79
CA VAL A 207 16.95 -5.03 -1.86
C VAL A 207 17.57 -6.00 -2.89
N GLU A 208 17.17 -7.28 -2.87
CA GLU A 208 17.65 -8.28 -3.83
C GLU A 208 17.27 -7.88 -5.28
N ARG A 209 16.03 -7.40 -5.49
CA ARG A 209 15.62 -6.89 -6.80
C ARG A 209 16.47 -5.70 -7.25
N GLU A 210 16.82 -4.80 -6.37
CA GLU A 210 17.70 -3.68 -6.71
C GLU A 210 19.11 -4.14 -7.03
N GLN A 211 19.63 -5.19 -6.38
CA GLN A 211 20.90 -5.81 -6.69
C GLN A 211 20.87 -6.50 -8.07
N GLU A 212 19.79 -7.21 -8.40
CA GLU A 212 19.58 -7.80 -9.73
C GLU A 212 19.60 -6.72 -10.82
N ILE A 213 18.94 -5.59 -10.59
CA ILE A 213 18.90 -4.46 -11.53
C ILE A 213 20.28 -3.85 -11.70
N LYS A 214 21.03 -3.64 -10.61
CA LYS A 214 22.40 -3.09 -10.66
C LYS A 214 23.39 -4.02 -11.37
N ALA A 215 23.20 -5.32 -11.24
CA ALA A 215 24.04 -6.34 -11.89
C ALA A 215 23.68 -6.56 -13.37
N PHE A 216 22.49 -6.13 -13.79
CA PHE A 216 21.98 -6.35 -15.13
C PHE A 216 22.75 -5.52 -16.16
N LYS A 217 23.17 -6.18 -17.23
CA LYS A 217 23.81 -5.54 -18.40
C LYS A 217 22.87 -5.70 -19.58
N PRO A 218 22.35 -4.60 -20.15
CA PRO A 218 21.48 -4.69 -21.30
C PRO A 218 22.25 -5.12 -22.54
N ASP A 219 21.76 -6.15 -23.23
CA ASP A 219 22.27 -6.58 -24.55
C ASP A 219 21.53 -5.80 -25.64
N ARG A 220 22.30 -5.29 -26.59
CA ARG A 220 21.82 -4.58 -27.77
C ARG A 220 21.48 -5.59 -28.87
N TYR A 221 20.35 -5.40 -29.55
CA TYR A 221 19.92 -6.18 -30.71
C TYR A 221 19.02 -5.33 -31.61
N PHE A 222 18.76 -5.81 -32.83
CA PHE A 222 17.81 -5.20 -33.74
C PHE A 222 16.60 -6.11 -33.92
N ARG A 223 15.43 -5.52 -33.94
CA ARG A 223 14.14 -6.14 -34.23
C ARG A 223 13.71 -5.66 -35.62
N LEU A 224 13.50 -6.58 -36.54
CA LEU A 224 13.09 -6.25 -37.93
C LEU A 224 11.59 -6.47 -38.07
N THR A 225 10.90 -5.43 -38.48
CA THR A 225 9.47 -5.43 -38.76
C THR A 225 9.24 -5.03 -40.21
N GLY A 226 8.36 -5.74 -40.92
CA GLY A 226 7.94 -5.43 -42.28
C GLY A 226 6.49 -5.02 -42.33
N ILE A 227 6.17 -4.08 -43.20
CA ILE A 227 4.81 -3.79 -43.65
C ILE A 227 4.67 -4.42 -45.04
N PHE A 228 3.70 -5.32 -45.18
CA PHE A 228 3.46 -6.07 -46.41
C PHE A 228 2.06 -5.78 -46.94
N ALA A 229 1.91 -5.65 -48.27
CA ALA A 229 0.64 -5.46 -48.92
C ALA A 229 0.24 -6.71 -49.70
N THR A 230 -1.01 -7.08 -49.63
CA THR A 230 -1.66 -8.13 -50.44
C THR A 230 -1.96 -7.61 -51.83
N GLY A 231 -2.32 -8.51 -52.77
CA GLY A 231 -2.61 -8.13 -54.15
C GLY A 231 -3.84 -7.22 -54.33
N ASP A 232 -4.73 -7.14 -53.32
CA ASP A 232 -5.89 -6.23 -53.21
C ASP A 232 -5.54 -4.91 -52.54
N GLY A 233 -4.29 -4.72 -52.13
CA GLY A 233 -3.77 -3.48 -51.50
C GLY A 233 -4.01 -3.35 -49.99
N ALA A 234 -4.41 -4.41 -49.28
CA ALA A 234 -4.52 -4.40 -47.83
C ALA A 234 -3.15 -4.64 -47.20
N SER A 235 -2.73 -3.69 -46.36
CA SER A 235 -1.42 -3.77 -45.69
C SER A 235 -1.53 -4.40 -44.30
N PHE A 236 -0.50 -5.15 -43.89
CA PHE A 236 -0.38 -5.77 -42.58
C PHE A 236 1.08 -5.84 -42.12
N ARG A 237 1.28 -5.97 -40.83
CA ARG A 237 2.58 -6.01 -40.21
C ARG A 237 3.05 -7.44 -39.97
N ALA A 238 4.34 -7.71 -40.23
CA ALA A 238 4.98 -8.96 -39.86
C ALA A 238 6.34 -8.69 -39.25
N GLU A 239 6.79 -9.58 -38.37
CA GLU A 239 8.07 -9.46 -37.69
C GLU A 239 9.01 -10.62 -38.08
N LEU A 240 10.30 -10.34 -38.24
CA LEU A 240 11.30 -11.37 -38.41
C LEU A 240 11.35 -12.30 -37.23
N ALA A 241 11.30 -13.61 -37.43
CA ALA A 241 11.21 -14.63 -36.38
C ALA A 241 12.43 -14.68 -35.44
N ARG A 242 13.53 -14.06 -35.82
CA ARG A 242 14.75 -13.97 -35.02
C ARG A 242 15.19 -12.53 -34.78
N ARG A 243 16.00 -12.32 -33.75
CA ARG A 243 16.65 -11.05 -33.47
C ARG A 243 17.96 -10.97 -34.29
N LEU A 244 18.34 -9.75 -34.64
CA LEU A 244 19.59 -9.47 -35.33
C LEU A 244 20.59 -8.91 -34.30
N SER A 245 21.83 -9.39 -34.31
CA SER A 245 22.78 -9.15 -33.21
C SER A 245 23.41 -7.75 -33.29
N ASN A 246 23.48 -7.14 -34.46
CA ASN A 246 24.11 -5.83 -34.65
C ASN A 246 23.59 -5.12 -35.92
N GLU A 247 24.02 -3.87 -36.08
CA GLU A 247 23.60 -3.00 -37.18
C GLU A 247 24.07 -3.52 -38.56
N ALA A 248 25.26 -4.11 -38.62
CA ALA A 248 25.79 -4.65 -39.89
C ALA A 248 24.89 -5.80 -40.38
N GLU A 249 24.56 -6.75 -39.52
CA GLU A 249 23.64 -7.85 -39.81
C GLU A 249 22.26 -7.33 -40.25
N ALA A 250 21.76 -6.28 -39.60
CA ALA A 250 20.48 -5.67 -39.93
C ALA A 250 20.54 -5.03 -41.33
N ARG A 251 21.63 -4.34 -41.64
CA ARG A 251 21.84 -3.68 -42.93
C ARG A 251 22.02 -4.70 -44.07
N ASP A 252 22.83 -5.74 -43.85
CA ASP A 252 23.06 -6.82 -44.82
C ASP A 252 21.75 -7.54 -45.12
N LEU A 253 20.93 -7.83 -44.10
CA LEU A 253 19.64 -8.46 -44.31
C LEU A 253 18.64 -7.57 -45.06
N LEU A 254 18.58 -6.27 -44.75
CA LEU A 254 17.74 -5.32 -45.47
C LEU A 254 18.15 -5.26 -46.96
N GLN A 255 19.47 -5.19 -47.25
CA GLN A 255 19.99 -5.21 -48.63
C GLN A 255 19.65 -6.51 -49.34
N GLY A 256 19.74 -7.66 -48.67
CA GLY A 256 19.37 -8.96 -49.19
C GLY A 256 17.86 -9.11 -49.48
N CYS A 257 17.05 -8.32 -48.81
CA CYS A 257 15.60 -8.24 -48.96
C CYS A 257 15.16 -7.23 -50.05
N ALA A 258 16.07 -6.40 -50.57
CA ALA A 258 15.78 -5.44 -51.64
C ALA A 258 15.37 -6.17 -52.95
N HIS A 259 14.31 -5.71 -53.60
CA HIS A 259 13.77 -6.24 -54.83
C HIS A 259 13.42 -7.74 -54.79
N THR A 260 13.26 -8.32 -53.63
CA THR A 260 12.90 -9.73 -53.42
C THR A 260 11.40 -9.91 -53.47
N THR A 261 10.93 -11.00 -54.07
CA THR A 261 9.53 -11.39 -53.97
C THR A 261 9.24 -12.13 -52.66
N TYR A 262 8.12 -11.86 -52.08
CA TYR A 262 7.70 -12.49 -50.81
C TYR A 262 6.50 -13.39 -51.04
N SER A 263 6.57 -14.61 -50.52
CA SER A 263 5.46 -15.55 -50.61
C SER A 263 4.98 -15.98 -49.25
N ILE A 264 3.69 -16.19 -49.13
CA ILE A 264 3.09 -16.76 -47.93
C ILE A 264 3.32 -18.25 -47.93
N THR A 265 4.20 -18.71 -47.07
CA THR A 265 4.60 -20.14 -47.00
C THR A 265 3.72 -20.95 -46.04
N GLY A 266 2.99 -20.28 -45.15
CA GLY A 266 2.09 -20.94 -44.23
C GLY A 266 1.04 -20.00 -43.67
N VAL A 267 -0.17 -20.51 -43.54
CA VAL A 267 -1.28 -19.86 -42.84
C VAL A 267 -1.84 -20.86 -41.82
N ASN A 268 -1.60 -20.62 -40.55
CA ASN A 268 -1.99 -21.50 -39.47
C ASN A 268 -3.09 -20.84 -38.66
N VAL A 269 -4.29 -21.42 -38.68
CA VAL A 269 -5.42 -20.93 -37.89
C VAL A 269 -5.60 -21.83 -36.66
N HIS A 270 -5.49 -21.23 -35.48
CA HIS A 270 -5.63 -21.96 -34.24
C HIS A 270 -6.79 -21.42 -33.41
N PRO A 271 -7.74 -22.27 -32.97
CA PRO A 271 -8.75 -21.87 -32.02
C PRO A 271 -8.07 -21.66 -30.63
N LEU A 272 -8.23 -20.49 -30.07
CA LEU A 272 -7.74 -20.13 -28.76
C LEU A 272 -8.93 -19.86 -27.83
N LYS A 273 -8.88 -20.41 -26.61
CA LYS A 273 -9.84 -20.09 -25.56
C LYS A 273 -9.15 -19.28 -24.47
N LYS A 274 -9.70 -18.11 -24.17
CA LYS A 274 -9.31 -17.35 -22.98
C LYS A 274 -10.31 -17.64 -21.87
N PHE A 275 -9.81 -17.90 -20.67
CA PHE A 275 -10.60 -18.27 -19.49
C PHE A 275 -10.74 -17.07 -18.55
N PRO A 276 -11.89 -16.89 -17.88
CA PRO A 276 -12.02 -15.84 -16.90
C PRO A 276 -11.19 -16.15 -15.67
N ALA A 277 -10.65 -15.10 -15.06
CA ALA A 277 -9.97 -15.20 -13.80
C ALA A 277 -10.94 -15.50 -12.66
N ALA A 278 -10.44 -16.13 -11.59
CA ALA A 278 -11.21 -16.46 -10.39
C ALA A 278 -11.77 -15.22 -9.69
N PRO A 279 -12.80 -15.34 -8.85
CA PRO A 279 -13.24 -14.27 -7.97
C PRO A 279 -12.09 -13.73 -7.13
N PHE A 280 -12.23 -12.51 -6.61
CA PHE A 280 -11.14 -11.88 -5.87
C PHE A 280 -10.84 -12.53 -4.52
N THR A 281 -9.54 -12.76 -4.29
CA THR A 281 -8.95 -12.83 -2.95
C THR A 281 -8.49 -11.43 -2.51
N THR A 282 -8.06 -11.28 -1.26
CA THR A 282 -7.44 -10.03 -0.78
C THR A 282 -6.27 -9.60 -1.66
N SER A 283 -5.39 -10.53 -2.00
CA SER A 283 -4.20 -10.27 -2.81
C SER A 283 -4.56 -9.82 -4.22
N THR A 284 -5.40 -10.56 -4.92
CA THR A 284 -5.79 -10.23 -6.29
C THR A 284 -6.62 -8.95 -6.38
N LEU A 285 -7.45 -8.64 -5.37
CA LEU A 285 -8.15 -7.36 -5.28
C LEU A 285 -7.17 -6.19 -5.12
N GLN A 286 -6.15 -6.32 -4.26
CA GLN A 286 -5.12 -5.30 -4.07
C GLN A 286 -4.34 -5.06 -5.35
N GLN A 287 -4.00 -6.11 -6.09
CA GLN A 287 -3.29 -6.04 -7.36
C GLN A 287 -4.12 -5.30 -8.42
N GLU A 288 -5.35 -5.74 -8.67
CA GLU A 288 -6.19 -5.13 -9.70
C GLU A 288 -6.65 -3.71 -9.36
N ALA A 289 -6.94 -3.43 -8.09
CA ALA A 289 -7.27 -2.06 -7.65
C ALA A 289 -6.07 -1.12 -7.83
N SER A 290 -4.85 -1.60 -7.62
CA SER A 290 -3.65 -0.81 -7.89
C SER A 290 -3.48 -0.51 -9.38
N ARG A 291 -3.64 -1.52 -10.24
CA ARG A 291 -3.46 -1.39 -11.70
C ARG A 291 -4.56 -0.54 -12.35
N LYS A 292 -5.81 -0.89 -12.10
CA LYS A 292 -6.98 -0.27 -12.78
C LYS A 292 -7.46 1.02 -12.13
N LEU A 293 -7.33 1.13 -10.81
CA LEU A 293 -7.88 2.26 -10.07
C LEU A 293 -6.81 3.21 -9.51
N GLY A 294 -5.52 2.85 -9.59
CA GLY A 294 -4.42 3.62 -9.03
C GLY A 294 -4.46 3.69 -7.49
N MET A 295 -5.13 2.76 -6.83
CA MET A 295 -5.22 2.73 -5.37
C MET A 295 -3.98 2.06 -4.77
N THR A 296 -3.48 2.60 -3.66
CA THR A 296 -2.48 1.89 -2.87
C THR A 296 -3.11 0.68 -2.18
N VAL A 297 -2.28 -0.30 -1.82
CA VAL A 297 -2.74 -1.51 -1.11
C VAL A 297 -3.50 -1.15 0.18
N ALA A 298 -2.98 -0.19 0.96
CA ALA A 298 -3.64 0.29 2.18
C ALA A 298 -4.99 0.98 1.89
N GLN A 299 -5.06 1.76 0.81
CA GLN A 299 -6.26 2.45 0.37
C GLN A 299 -7.35 1.47 -0.07
N THR A 300 -6.96 0.44 -0.82
CA THR A 300 -7.86 -0.64 -1.25
C THR A 300 -8.48 -1.33 -0.05
N MET A 301 -7.68 -1.70 0.96
CA MET A 301 -8.21 -2.36 2.15
C MET A 301 -9.10 -1.45 2.99
N MET A 302 -8.78 -0.16 3.11
CA MET A 302 -9.64 0.80 3.82
C MET A 302 -11.00 0.96 3.15
N VAL A 303 -11.05 1.00 1.83
CA VAL A 303 -12.30 1.12 1.08
C VAL A 303 -13.09 -0.19 1.11
N ALA A 304 -12.41 -1.34 0.93
CA ALA A 304 -13.04 -2.66 1.04
C ALA A 304 -13.65 -2.90 2.43
N GLN A 305 -12.96 -2.49 3.50
CA GLN A 305 -13.49 -2.54 4.87
C GLN A 305 -14.81 -1.78 5.00
N LYS A 306 -14.90 -0.58 4.43
CA LYS A 306 -16.14 0.21 4.46
C LYS A 306 -17.27 -0.45 3.65
N LEU A 307 -16.95 -1.02 2.48
CA LEU A 307 -17.94 -1.73 1.68
C LEU A 307 -18.50 -2.94 2.45
N TYR A 308 -17.63 -3.71 3.11
CA TYR A 308 -18.02 -4.82 3.94
C TYR A 308 -18.88 -4.39 5.14
N GLU A 309 -18.44 -3.39 5.91
CA GLU A 309 -19.17 -2.88 7.09
C GLU A 309 -20.56 -2.31 6.75
N ASN A 310 -20.73 -1.83 5.52
CA ASN A 310 -22.02 -1.39 4.99
C ASN A 310 -22.85 -2.54 4.39
N GLY A 311 -22.36 -3.78 4.42
CA GLY A 311 -23.04 -4.95 3.91
C GLY A 311 -23.13 -5.01 2.38
N LEU A 312 -22.18 -4.42 1.66
CA LEU A 312 -22.17 -4.33 0.20
C LEU A 312 -21.32 -5.42 -0.46
N ILE A 313 -20.32 -5.93 0.24
CA ILE A 313 -19.46 -7.04 -0.20
C ILE A 313 -19.29 -8.05 0.94
N THR A 314 -18.83 -9.27 0.59
CA THR A 314 -18.37 -10.28 1.54
C THR A 314 -17.09 -9.84 2.25
N TYR A 315 -16.65 -10.58 3.26
CA TYR A 315 -15.46 -10.29 4.03
C TYR A 315 -14.22 -10.17 3.14
N MET A 316 -13.50 -9.06 3.28
CA MET A 316 -12.43 -8.69 2.35
C MET A 316 -11.05 -9.27 2.70
N ARG A 317 -10.88 -9.91 3.87
CA ARG A 317 -9.62 -10.58 4.24
C ARG A 317 -9.76 -12.07 4.04
N THR A 318 -9.67 -12.51 2.81
CA THR A 318 -9.80 -13.91 2.42
C THR A 318 -8.79 -14.30 1.36
N ASP A 319 -8.32 -15.52 1.41
CA ASP A 319 -7.56 -16.19 0.35
C ASP A 319 -8.40 -17.26 -0.38
N SER A 320 -9.67 -17.38 0.00
CA SER A 320 -10.61 -18.29 -0.63
C SER A 320 -11.07 -17.80 -2.01
N LEU A 321 -11.25 -18.75 -2.93
CA LEU A 321 -11.85 -18.54 -4.25
C LEU A 321 -13.29 -19.07 -4.34
N ASN A 322 -13.81 -19.63 -3.24
CA ASN A 322 -15.12 -20.27 -3.21
C ASN A 322 -16.25 -19.24 -3.26
N LEU A 323 -17.33 -19.61 -3.93
CA LEU A 323 -18.60 -18.87 -3.90
C LEU A 323 -19.69 -19.81 -3.35
N SER A 324 -20.55 -19.29 -2.47
CA SER A 324 -21.66 -20.06 -1.92
C SER A 324 -22.66 -20.44 -3.00
N GLN A 325 -23.45 -21.50 -2.78
CA GLN A 325 -24.46 -21.94 -3.73
C GLN A 325 -25.52 -20.86 -3.98
N VAL A 326 -25.85 -20.07 -2.95
CA VAL A 326 -26.77 -18.93 -3.08
C VAL A 326 -26.19 -17.86 -4.00
N ALA A 327 -24.92 -17.53 -3.83
CA ALA A 327 -24.22 -16.57 -4.68
C ALA A 327 -24.14 -17.08 -6.13
N LEU A 328 -23.76 -18.34 -6.34
CA LEU A 328 -23.68 -18.95 -7.67
C LEU A 328 -25.03 -18.93 -8.40
N ALA A 329 -26.13 -19.23 -7.71
CA ALA A 329 -27.48 -19.17 -8.29
C ALA A 329 -27.86 -17.72 -8.67
N ALA A 330 -27.58 -16.74 -7.80
CA ALA A 330 -27.87 -15.33 -8.08
C ALA A 330 -27.04 -14.80 -9.25
N ILE A 331 -25.74 -15.14 -9.31
CA ILE A 331 -24.85 -14.75 -10.42
C ILE A 331 -25.32 -15.40 -11.75
N ALA A 332 -25.73 -16.67 -11.70
CA ALA A 332 -26.24 -17.36 -12.89
C ALA A 332 -27.52 -16.70 -13.45
N GLN A 333 -28.43 -16.30 -12.56
CA GLN A 333 -29.63 -15.56 -12.95
C GLN A 333 -29.26 -14.19 -13.54
N GLU A 334 -28.32 -13.46 -12.93
CA GLU A 334 -27.86 -12.16 -13.42
C GLU A 334 -27.28 -12.28 -14.84
N ILE A 335 -26.35 -13.22 -15.05
CA ILE A 335 -25.74 -13.45 -16.36
C ILE A 335 -26.79 -13.79 -17.41
N ALA A 336 -27.71 -14.72 -17.09
CA ALA A 336 -28.74 -15.13 -18.01
C ALA A 336 -29.69 -13.99 -18.39
N THR A 337 -29.97 -13.07 -17.46
CA THR A 337 -30.89 -11.95 -17.68
C THR A 337 -30.20 -10.81 -18.44
N SER A 338 -28.96 -10.47 -18.06
CA SER A 338 -28.27 -9.29 -18.58
C SER A 338 -27.47 -9.56 -19.87
N HIS A 339 -27.02 -10.80 -20.10
CA HIS A 339 -26.13 -11.15 -21.20
C HIS A 339 -26.65 -12.30 -22.09
N GLY A 340 -27.51 -13.15 -21.57
CA GLY A 340 -28.03 -14.35 -22.27
C GLY A 340 -27.45 -15.64 -21.66
N LYS A 341 -28.20 -16.74 -21.87
CA LYS A 341 -27.82 -18.06 -21.30
C LYS A 341 -26.52 -18.61 -21.89
N GLU A 342 -26.19 -18.25 -23.11
CA GLU A 342 -24.97 -18.65 -23.81
C GLU A 342 -23.71 -18.10 -23.15
N TYR A 343 -23.83 -17.00 -22.37
CA TYR A 343 -22.74 -16.43 -21.59
C TYR A 343 -22.55 -17.09 -20.24
N LEU A 344 -23.46 -17.94 -19.79
CA LEU A 344 -23.37 -18.63 -18.50
C LEU A 344 -22.51 -19.88 -18.60
N LYS A 345 -21.46 -19.93 -17.75
CA LYS A 345 -20.69 -21.16 -17.52
C LYS A 345 -20.27 -21.20 -16.07
N GLN A 346 -21.06 -21.83 -15.24
CA GLN A 346 -20.74 -21.96 -13.81
C GLN A 346 -19.43 -22.71 -13.59
N ARG A 347 -18.58 -22.20 -12.66
CA ARG A 347 -17.28 -22.77 -12.32
C ARG A 347 -17.10 -22.84 -10.82
N HIS A 348 -16.34 -23.84 -10.40
CA HIS A 348 -15.79 -23.94 -9.07
C HIS A 348 -14.26 -23.74 -9.17
N TYR A 349 -13.74 -22.80 -8.42
CA TYR A 349 -12.32 -22.52 -8.37
C TYR A 349 -11.73 -23.17 -7.11
N HIS A 350 -10.54 -23.75 -7.24
CA HIS A 350 -9.83 -24.36 -6.12
C HIS A 350 -8.66 -23.46 -5.74
N THR A 351 -8.49 -23.23 -4.44
CA THR A 351 -7.38 -22.47 -3.91
C THR A 351 -6.13 -23.33 -3.93
N SER A 352 -5.07 -22.87 -4.59
CA SER A 352 -3.78 -23.57 -4.67
C SER A 352 -2.87 -23.31 -3.45
N SER A 353 -3.20 -22.34 -2.61
CA SER A 353 -2.40 -22.00 -1.43
C SER A 353 -2.59 -23.07 -0.35
N LYS A 354 -1.50 -23.72 0.04
CA LYS A 354 -1.49 -24.63 1.20
C LYS A 354 -1.79 -23.84 2.47
N GLY A 355 -2.92 -24.11 3.12
CA GLY A 355 -3.37 -23.42 4.33
C GLY A 355 -4.41 -22.31 4.09
N ALA A 356 -5.04 -22.28 2.91
CA ALA A 356 -6.21 -21.45 2.69
C ALA A 356 -7.35 -21.86 3.63
N GLN A 357 -8.01 -20.86 4.23
CA GLN A 357 -9.21 -21.08 5.03
C GLN A 357 -10.38 -21.35 4.08
N GLU A 358 -10.59 -22.61 3.69
CA GLU A 358 -11.64 -23.01 2.75
C GLU A 358 -13.06 -22.69 3.24
N ALA A 359 -13.23 -22.40 4.53
CA ALA A 359 -14.50 -22.01 5.12
C ALA A 359 -14.98 -20.61 4.67
N HIS A 360 -14.09 -19.76 4.15
CA HIS A 360 -14.42 -18.42 3.72
C HIS A 360 -14.90 -18.38 2.27
N GLU A 361 -15.71 -17.37 1.93
CA GLU A 361 -16.02 -17.02 0.55
C GLU A 361 -14.97 -16.07 -0.04
N ALA A 362 -14.92 -16.03 -1.39
CA ALA A 362 -14.23 -15.00 -2.14
C ALA A 362 -14.89 -13.62 -1.93
N ILE A 363 -14.16 -12.57 -2.28
CA ILE A 363 -14.68 -11.19 -2.22
C ILE A 363 -15.66 -10.99 -3.39
N ARG A 364 -16.94 -10.78 -3.06
CA ARG A 364 -18.02 -10.57 -4.01
C ARG A 364 -19.04 -9.55 -3.50
N PRO A 365 -19.89 -8.97 -4.36
CA PRO A 365 -21.07 -8.25 -3.92
C PRO A 365 -22.00 -9.16 -3.10
N THR A 366 -22.63 -8.63 -2.07
CA THR A 366 -23.66 -9.35 -1.29
C THR A 366 -24.96 -9.50 -2.09
N TYR A 367 -25.28 -8.50 -2.94
CA TYR A 367 -26.44 -8.47 -3.81
C TYR A 367 -25.98 -8.22 -5.24
N ILE A 368 -26.00 -9.25 -6.08
CA ILE A 368 -25.44 -9.19 -7.43
C ILE A 368 -26.31 -8.35 -8.40
N ASP A 369 -27.58 -8.19 -8.11
CA ASP A 369 -28.54 -7.33 -8.82
C ASP A 369 -28.27 -5.82 -8.60
N ARG A 370 -27.40 -5.45 -7.66
CA ARG A 370 -26.97 -4.08 -7.44
C ARG A 370 -25.74 -3.76 -8.27
N HIS A 371 -25.94 -3.23 -9.45
CA HIS A 371 -24.84 -2.85 -10.34
C HIS A 371 -24.08 -1.61 -9.88
N THR A 372 -24.73 -0.73 -9.11
CA THR A 372 -24.14 0.51 -8.58
C THR A 372 -24.49 0.71 -7.11
N ILE A 373 -23.68 1.46 -6.39
CA ILE A 373 -23.89 1.79 -4.99
C ILE A 373 -23.80 3.30 -4.74
N GLU A 374 -24.43 3.75 -3.68
CA GLU A 374 -24.18 5.08 -3.13
C GLU A 374 -22.86 5.09 -2.36
N GLY A 375 -22.14 6.22 -2.39
CA GLY A 375 -20.87 6.39 -1.69
C GLY A 375 -19.89 7.30 -2.43
N THR A 376 -18.67 7.32 -1.95
CA THR A 376 -17.57 8.08 -2.58
C THR A 376 -17.21 7.49 -3.95
N ALA A 377 -16.53 8.28 -4.77
CA ALA A 377 -16.04 7.80 -6.07
C ALA A 377 -15.11 6.57 -5.94
N GLN A 378 -14.33 6.50 -4.87
CA GLN A 378 -13.45 5.35 -4.59
C GLN A 378 -14.25 4.10 -4.23
N GLU A 379 -15.28 4.23 -3.40
CA GLU A 379 -16.17 3.12 -3.01
C GLU A 379 -16.90 2.57 -4.24
N ARG A 380 -17.47 3.45 -5.08
CA ARG A 380 -18.17 3.04 -6.32
C ARG A 380 -17.23 2.32 -7.30
N ARG A 381 -16.02 2.85 -7.53
CA ARG A 381 -15.06 2.25 -8.46
C ARG A 381 -14.55 0.89 -7.96
N LEU A 382 -14.30 0.73 -6.66
CA LEU A 382 -13.86 -0.55 -6.11
C LEU A 382 -14.99 -1.58 -6.12
N TYR A 383 -16.22 -1.16 -5.82
CA TYR A 383 -17.40 -2.02 -5.91
C TYR A 383 -17.65 -2.52 -7.34
N ASP A 384 -17.60 -1.62 -8.34
CA ASP A 384 -17.74 -1.95 -9.76
C ASP A 384 -16.67 -2.97 -10.21
N LEU A 385 -15.42 -2.79 -9.77
CA LEU A 385 -14.34 -3.74 -10.04
C LEU A 385 -14.65 -5.13 -9.48
N ILE A 386 -15.11 -5.19 -8.21
CA ILE A 386 -15.48 -6.45 -7.54
C ILE A 386 -16.67 -7.10 -8.24
N TRP A 387 -17.70 -6.33 -8.59
CA TRP A 387 -18.89 -6.81 -9.28
C TRP A 387 -18.53 -7.42 -10.63
N LYS A 388 -17.79 -6.70 -11.46
CA LYS A 388 -17.36 -7.15 -12.80
C LYS A 388 -16.56 -8.44 -12.74
N ARG A 389 -15.59 -8.53 -11.83
CA ARG A 389 -14.78 -9.74 -11.66
C ARG A 389 -15.61 -10.93 -11.22
N THR A 390 -16.54 -10.71 -10.29
CA THR A 390 -17.43 -11.76 -9.79
C THR A 390 -18.31 -12.33 -10.90
N VAL A 391 -18.99 -11.47 -11.68
CA VAL A 391 -19.83 -11.89 -12.80
C VAL A 391 -19.00 -12.58 -13.86
N ALA A 392 -17.90 -11.96 -14.29
CA ALA A 392 -17.01 -12.51 -15.32
C ALA A 392 -16.48 -13.91 -14.96
N SER A 393 -16.22 -14.17 -13.67
CA SER A 393 -15.73 -15.47 -13.21
C SER A 393 -16.67 -16.63 -13.52
N GLN A 394 -17.97 -16.36 -13.65
CA GLN A 394 -19.01 -17.35 -13.92
C GLN A 394 -19.54 -17.28 -15.38
N MET A 395 -18.89 -16.47 -16.23
CA MET A 395 -19.24 -16.37 -17.66
C MET A 395 -18.48 -17.38 -18.52
N ALA A 396 -18.98 -17.61 -19.72
CA ALA A 396 -18.39 -18.50 -20.71
C ALA A 396 -16.99 -18.02 -21.14
N ASP A 397 -16.17 -18.97 -21.59
CA ASP A 397 -14.85 -18.69 -22.14
C ASP A 397 -14.96 -17.82 -23.38
N ALA A 398 -14.05 -16.90 -23.59
CA ALA A 398 -13.90 -16.22 -24.85
C ALA A 398 -13.28 -17.16 -25.88
N GLN A 399 -13.85 -17.19 -27.07
CA GLN A 399 -13.36 -17.97 -28.19
C GLN A 399 -12.72 -17.02 -29.21
N ILE A 400 -11.47 -17.25 -29.45
CA ILE A 400 -10.64 -16.42 -30.32
C ILE A 400 -10.08 -17.33 -31.41
N GLU A 401 -10.01 -16.83 -32.59
CA GLU A 401 -9.29 -17.46 -33.67
C GLU A 401 -7.99 -16.68 -33.86
N LYS A 402 -6.86 -17.33 -33.59
CA LYS A 402 -5.54 -16.78 -33.82
C LYS A 402 -5.03 -17.31 -35.17
N THR A 403 -4.79 -16.39 -36.08
CA THR A 403 -4.16 -16.68 -37.37
C THR A 403 -2.69 -16.29 -37.30
N VAL A 404 -1.81 -17.19 -37.65
CA VAL A 404 -0.38 -16.97 -37.79
C VAL A 404 0.01 -17.19 -39.25
N VAL A 405 0.61 -16.19 -39.85
CA VAL A 405 1.04 -16.17 -41.26
C VAL A 405 2.53 -16.14 -41.32
N ASP A 406 3.12 -17.10 -42.02
CA ASP A 406 4.56 -17.12 -42.28
C ASP A 406 4.85 -16.59 -43.70
N ILE A 407 5.73 -15.62 -43.80
CA ILE A 407 6.14 -14.97 -45.07
C ILE A 407 7.62 -15.22 -45.27
N THR A 408 8.00 -15.68 -46.43
CA THR A 408 9.41 -16.00 -46.78
C THR A 408 9.85 -15.20 -47.99
N PRO A 409 10.98 -14.46 -47.89
CA PRO A 409 11.62 -13.86 -49.09
C PRO A 409 12.16 -14.94 -50.00
N ALA A 410 12.02 -14.78 -51.33
CA ALA A 410 12.54 -15.73 -52.29
C ALA A 410 14.06 -15.89 -52.18
N GLY A 411 14.50 -17.14 -52.13
CA GLY A 411 15.96 -17.45 -52.03
C GLY A 411 16.57 -17.27 -50.66
N SER A 412 15.78 -16.97 -49.67
CA SER A 412 16.22 -16.78 -48.28
C SER A 412 15.63 -17.83 -47.32
N ALA A 413 16.37 -18.17 -46.26
CA ALA A 413 15.90 -18.99 -45.17
C ALA A 413 15.17 -18.15 -44.06
N GLU A 414 15.16 -16.84 -44.21
CA GLU A 414 14.52 -15.93 -43.26
C GLU A 414 12.99 -16.01 -43.30
N ARG A 415 12.37 -15.85 -42.16
CA ARG A 415 10.93 -15.95 -42.04
C ARG A 415 10.38 -14.76 -41.23
N PHE A 416 9.42 -14.08 -41.84
CA PHE A 416 8.60 -13.10 -41.14
C PHE A 416 7.31 -13.75 -40.69
N THR A 417 6.84 -13.39 -39.51
CA THR A 417 5.61 -13.92 -38.92
C THR A 417 4.65 -12.78 -38.61
N ALA A 418 3.46 -12.84 -39.17
CA ALA A 418 2.34 -11.98 -38.80
C ALA A 418 1.36 -12.76 -37.93
N SER A 419 0.75 -12.13 -36.97
CA SER A 419 -0.31 -12.75 -36.17
C SER A 419 -1.50 -11.81 -36.01
N GLY A 420 -2.71 -12.35 -36.12
CA GLY A 420 -3.96 -11.64 -35.89
C GLY A 420 -4.90 -12.46 -35.02
N GLU A 421 -5.72 -11.79 -34.23
CA GLU A 421 -6.75 -12.43 -33.41
C GLU A 421 -8.13 -11.92 -33.80
N VAL A 422 -9.05 -12.85 -34.07
CA VAL A 422 -10.47 -12.54 -34.29
C VAL A 422 -11.28 -13.11 -33.16
N VAL A 423 -12.02 -12.27 -32.46
CA VAL A 423 -12.95 -12.72 -31.42
C VAL A 423 -14.19 -13.27 -32.03
N LYS A 424 -14.38 -14.58 -31.99
CA LYS A 424 -15.60 -15.28 -32.48
C LYS A 424 -16.73 -15.21 -31.47
N PHE A 425 -16.39 -15.29 -30.20
CA PHE A 425 -17.31 -15.15 -29.06
C PHE A 425 -16.59 -14.48 -27.91
N ASP A 426 -17.07 -13.33 -27.47
CA ASP A 426 -16.39 -12.49 -26.46
C ASP A 426 -16.48 -13.09 -25.05
N GLY A 427 -17.52 -13.90 -24.76
CA GLY A 427 -17.62 -14.55 -23.45
C GLY A 427 -17.49 -13.56 -22.28
N PHE A 428 -16.63 -13.89 -21.32
CA PHE A 428 -16.38 -13.04 -20.14
C PHE A 428 -15.70 -11.68 -20.47
N LEU A 429 -15.03 -11.55 -21.61
CA LEU A 429 -14.38 -10.30 -22.04
C LEU A 429 -15.38 -9.16 -22.22
N ARG A 430 -16.67 -9.48 -22.43
CA ARG A 430 -17.76 -8.49 -22.49
C ARG A 430 -17.89 -7.67 -21.21
N VAL A 431 -17.55 -8.25 -20.05
CA VAL A 431 -17.71 -7.64 -18.73
C VAL A 431 -16.38 -7.25 -18.12
N TYR A 432 -15.33 -8.06 -18.31
CA TYR A 432 -14.08 -7.88 -17.60
C TYR A 432 -12.85 -8.36 -18.37
N ILE A 433 -11.84 -7.50 -18.42
CA ILE A 433 -10.51 -7.83 -18.94
C ILE A 433 -9.53 -7.64 -17.78
N GLU A 434 -8.75 -8.66 -17.45
CA GLU A 434 -7.70 -8.60 -16.41
C GLU A 434 -6.53 -7.74 -16.90
N SER A 435 -5.90 -6.99 -15.99
CA SER A 435 -4.67 -6.26 -16.29
C SER A 435 -3.45 -7.03 -15.84
N HIS A 436 -2.35 -6.91 -16.61
CA HIS A 436 -1.07 -7.54 -16.30
C HIS A 436 -0.01 -6.47 -15.96
N ASP A 437 1.00 -6.86 -15.14
CA ASP A 437 2.12 -5.96 -14.81
C ASP A 437 3.16 -5.86 -15.91
N ASP A 438 3.13 -6.77 -16.87
CA ASP A 438 4.09 -6.84 -17.94
C ASP A 438 3.79 -5.78 -19.01
N ILE A 439 4.24 -4.56 -18.75
CA ILE A 439 4.45 -3.53 -19.76
C ILE A 439 5.84 -3.83 -20.37
N ALA A 440 6.02 -5.00 -20.87
CA ALA A 440 7.16 -5.33 -21.70
C ALA A 440 6.65 -5.68 -23.08
N ASP A 441 6.84 -4.79 -24.03
CA ASP A 441 6.95 -5.03 -25.49
C ASP A 441 5.85 -5.86 -26.19
N ASN A 442 4.81 -6.29 -25.54
CA ASN A 442 3.72 -7.09 -26.08
C ASN A 442 2.37 -6.35 -26.03
N THR A 443 2.32 -5.09 -26.41
CA THR A 443 1.25 -4.71 -27.31
C THR A 443 1.66 -5.29 -28.68
N GLU A 444 1.50 -6.59 -28.83
CA GLU A 444 1.12 -7.07 -30.13
C GLU A 444 -0.16 -6.30 -30.44
N ASP A 445 -0.05 -5.22 -31.20
CA ASP A 445 -1.16 -4.72 -31.97
C ASP A 445 -1.62 -5.94 -32.75
N THR A 446 -2.67 -6.59 -32.27
CA THR A 446 -3.30 -7.70 -32.97
C THR A 446 -4.03 -7.06 -34.14
N ASP A 447 -3.28 -6.78 -35.18
CA ASP A 447 -3.81 -6.27 -36.44
C ASP A 447 -4.82 -7.28 -36.96
N ILE A 448 -5.92 -6.79 -37.45
CA ILE A 448 -6.85 -7.64 -38.20
C ILE A 448 -6.12 -7.99 -39.50
N LEU A 449 -5.70 -9.26 -39.64
CA LEU A 449 -5.06 -9.71 -40.86
C LEU A 449 -6.07 -9.71 -42.01
N PRO A 450 -5.67 -9.25 -43.22
CA PRO A 450 -6.49 -9.37 -44.40
C PRO A 450 -6.75 -10.84 -44.78
N ALA A 451 -7.56 -11.09 -45.74
CA ALA A 451 -7.79 -12.43 -46.26
C ALA A 451 -6.55 -12.92 -47.02
N ILE A 452 -5.84 -13.89 -46.48
CA ILE A 452 -4.53 -14.37 -46.95
C ILE A 452 -4.57 -15.89 -47.06
N ALA A 453 -4.00 -16.45 -48.12
CA ALA A 453 -3.86 -17.89 -48.30
C ALA A 453 -2.40 -18.30 -48.51
N ALA A 454 -2.09 -19.53 -48.18
CA ALA A 454 -0.76 -20.09 -48.51
C ALA A 454 -0.56 -20.18 -50.01
N GLY A 455 0.60 -19.70 -50.49
CA GLY A 455 0.93 -19.59 -51.89
C GLY A 455 0.73 -18.18 -52.46
N ASP A 456 0.05 -17.27 -51.71
CA ASP A 456 -0.11 -15.89 -52.16
C ASP A 456 1.25 -15.17 -52.16
N TYR A 457 1.35 -14.17 -53.01
CA TYR A 457 2.47 -13.27 -53.04
C TYR A 457 2.09 -11.94 -52.38
N VAL A 458 3.02 -11.38 -51.64
CA VAL A 458 2.86 -10.06 -50.99
C VAL A 458 4.00 -9.16 -51.42
N THR A 459 3.74 -7.86 -51.43
CA THR A 459 4.77 -6.85 -51.73
C THR A 459 5.24 -6.22 -50.44
N ASN A 460 6.52 -5.97 -50.35
CA ASN A 460 7.09 -5.22 -49.23
C ASN A 460 6.86 -3.72 -49.45
N GLU A 461 6.15 -3.05 -48.54
CA GLU A 461 6.05 -1.59 -48.53
C GLU A 461 7.20 -0.94 -47.76
N SER A 462 7.61 -1.56 -46.65
CA SER A 462 8.79 -1.13 -45.88
C SER A 462 9.27 -2.22 -44.96
N LEU A 463 10.60 -2.30 -44.75
CA LEU A 463 11.23 -3.09 -43.71
C LEU A 463 11.96 -2.17 -42.72
N THR A 464 11.67 -2.25 -41.45
CA THR A 464 12.25 -1.40 -40.43
C THR A 464 12.98 -2.21 -39.38
N ALA A 465 14.30 -2.08 -39.32
CA ALA A 465 15.14 -2.64 -38.28
C ALA A 465 15.32 -1.61 -37.17
N THR A 466 14.75 -1.87 -36.04
CA THR A 466 14.78 -0.98 -34.86
C THR A 466 15.75 -1.53 -33.82
N GLU A 467 16.67 -0.71 -33.38
CA GLU A 467 17.56 -1.00 -32.25
C GLU A 467 16.76 -1.17 -30.96
N ARG A 468 17.04 -2.22 -30.21
CA ARG A 468 16.39 -2.57 -28.94
C ARG A 468 17.44 -3.04 -27.95
N TYR A 469 17.04 -3.01 -26.70
CA TYR A 469 17.84 -3.50 -25.59
C TYR A 469 17.01 -4.47 -24.74
N THR A 470 17.67 -5.52 -24.25
CA THR A 470 17.04 -6.39 -23.26
C THR A 470 16.64 -5.58 -22.04
N GLN A 471 15.49 -5.92 -21.47
CA GLN A 471 14.92 -5.18 -20.34
C GLN A 471 15.42 -5.74 -19.01
N GLN A 472 15.81 -4.84 -18.10
CA GLN A 472 16.13 -5.21 -16.73
C GLN A 472 14.88 -5.71 -15.98
N PRO A 473 15.04 -6.55 -14.93
CA PRO A 473 13.91 -6.94 -14.09
C PRO A 473 13.18 -5.72 -13.54
N PRO A 474 11.85 -5.66 -13.64
CA PRO A 474 11.11 -4.50 -13.17
C PRO A 474 11.17 -4.38 -11.64
N ARG A 475 11.32 -3.16 -11.11
CA ARG A 475 11.17 -2.89 -9.69
C ARG A 475 9.74 -3.19 -9.25
N TYR A 476 9.58 -3.65 -8.01
CA TYR A 476 8.27 -3.93 -7.47
C TYR A 476 7.40 -2.67 -7.35
N THR A 477 6.14 -2.79 -7.75
CA THR A 477 5.05 -1.94 -7.24
C THR A 477 4.54 -2.51 -5.92
N GLU A 478 3.66 -1.79 -5.20
CA GLU A 478 2.98 -2.38 -4.04
C GLU A 478 2.22 -3.67 -4.44
N ALA A 479 1.58 -3.65 -5.61
CA ALA A 479 0.82 -4.77 -6.16
C ALA A 479 1.69 -5.99 -6.47
N SER A 480 2.79 -5.81 -7.22
CA SER A 480 3.68 -6.91 -7.58
C SER A 480 4.47 -7.43 -6.37
N LEU A 481 4.71 -6.59 -5.34
CA LEU A 481 5.27 -7.06 -4.07
C LEU A 481 4.28 -7.95 -3.32
N VAL A 482 3.00 -7.57 -3.25
CA VAL A 482 1.96 -8.44 -2.66
C VAL A 482 1.90 -9.78 -3.38
N LYS A 483 1.88 -9.77 -4.72
CA LYS A 483 1.90 -10.99 -5.54
C LYS A 483 3.10 -11.86 -5.19
N LYS A 484 4.29 -11.25 -5.12
CA LYS A 484 5.53 -11.99 -4.80
C LYS A 484 5.53 -12.57 -3.38
N MET A 485 5.03 -11.81 -2.40
CA MET A 485 4.87 -12.30 -1.02
C MET A 485 3.89 -13.47 -0.96
N GLU A 486 2.76 -13.41 -1.66
CA GLU A 486 1.78 -14.49 -1.75
C GLU A 486 2.37 -15.75 -2.39
N GLU A 487 3.06 -15.63 -3.53
CA GLU A 487 3.76 -16.73 -4.22
C GLU A 487 4.76 -17.46 -3.30
N LEU A 488 5.44 -16.72 -2.44
CA LEU A 488 6.41 -17.24 -1.48
C LEU A 488 5.78 -17.71 -0.15
N GLY A 489 4.48 -17.54 0.04
CA GLY A 489 3.80 -17.85 1.29
C GLY A 489 4.14 -16.91 2.45
N ILE A 490 4.65 -15.71 2.17
CA ILE A 490 5.10 -14.72 3.15
C ILE A 490 3.96 -13.79 3.51
N GLY A 491 3.47 -13.88 4.73
CA GLY A 491 2.32 -13.12 5.21
C GLY A 491 0.98 -13.77 4.90
N ARG A 492 -0.10 -13.05 5.18
CA ARG A 492 -1.50 -13.46 5.01
C ARG A 492 -2.34 -12.25 4.63
N PRO A 493 -3.59 -12.40 4.22
CA PRO A 493 -4.51 -11.30 3.89
C PRO A 493 -4.52 -10.14 4.88
N SER A 494 -4.38 -10.43 6.17
CA SER A 494 -4.34 -9.41 7.23
C SER A 494 -3.02 -8.64 7.33
N THR A 495 -1.91 -9.15 6.76
CA THR A 495 -0.56 -8.60 6.96
C THR A 495 0.05 -7.91 5.75
N TYR A 496 -0.43 -8.11 4.53
CA TYR A 496 0.15 -7.49 3.33
C TYR A 496 0.17 -5.96 3.41
N ALA A 497 -0.99 -5.34 3.57
CA ALA A 497 -1.12 -3.89 3.63
C ALA A 497 -0.37 -3.25 4.81
N PRO A 498 -0.48 -3.78 6.06
CA PRO A 498 0.33 -3.28 7.19
C PRO A 498 1.84 -3.40 6.97
N THR A 499 2.32 -4.48 6.38
CA THR A 499 3.76 -4.67 6.11
C THR A 499 4.28 -3.61 5.16
N ILE A 500 3.61 -3.42 4.00
CA ILE A 500 4.01 -2.44 2.99
C ILE A 500 3.96 -1.01 3.55
N SER A 501 2.93 -0.69 4.33
CA SER A 501 2.83 0.61 5.00
C SER A 501 3.95 0.82 6.04
N THR A 502 4.30 -0.23 6.77
CA THR A 502 5.30 -0.17 7.84
C THR A 502 6.72 0.03 7.29
N ILE A 503 7.12 -0.69 6.24
CA ILE A 503 8.46 -0.55 5.66
C ILE A 503 8.68 0.83 5.05
N GLN A 504 7.62 1.46 4.50
CA GLN A 504 7.66 2.84 4.02
C GLN A 504 7.66 3.85 5.19
N ALA A 505 6.81 3.67 6.20
CA ALA A 505 6.75 4.55 7.36
C ALA A 505 8.05 4.55 8.20
N ARG A 506 8.81 3.46 8.15
CA ARG A 506 10.13 3.31 8.79
C ARG A 506 11.30 3.75 7.93
N ASP A 507 11.01 4.28 6.76
CA ASP A 507 12.01 4.76 5.80
C ASP A 507 13.01 3.68 5.35
N TYR A 508 12.61 2.40 5.34
CA TYR A 508 13.41 1.33 4.75
C TYR A 508 13.23 1.23 3.24
N VAL A 509 12.07 1.66 2.78
CA VAL A 509 11.65 1.66 1.38
C VAL A 509 10.99 2.99 1.05
N THR A 510 11.27 3.52 -0.11
CA THR A 510 10.65 4.73 -0.66
C THR A 510 10.05 4.43 -2.04
N LYS A 511 9.21 5.34 -2.53
CA LYS A 511 8.74 5.30 -3.91
C LYS A 511 9.67 6.12 -4.79
N GLY A 512 10.07 5.54 -5.93
CA GLY A 512 10.83 6.23 -6.95
C GLY A 512 10.06 7.42 -7.53
N GLU A 513 10.79 8.43 -7.96
CA GLU A 513 10.25 9.67 -8.52
C GLU A 513 10.78 9.95 -9.94
N SER A 514 11.76 9.15 -10.42
CA SER A 514 12.39 9.36 -11.71
C SER A 514 11.44 9.01 -12.86
N ALA A 515 11.36 9.90 -13.84
CA ALA A 515 10.68 9.65 -15.11
C ALA A 515 11.47 8.72 -16.05
N GLY A 516 12.72 8.39 -15.70
CA GLY A 516 13.65 7.61 -16.50
C GLY A 516 14.74 8.46 -17.13
N ALA A 517 15.72 7.79 -17.72
CA ALA A 517 16.77 8.39 -18.53
C ALA A 517 16.42 8.28 -20.02
N GLN A 518 17.00 9.14 -20.82
CA GLN A 518 16.83 9.10 -22.28
C GLN A 518 18.03 8.42 -22.91
N ARG A 519 17.78 7.64 -23.96
CA ARG A 519 18.81 7.11 -24.86
C ARG A 519 18.33 7.20 -26.30
N ASP A 520 19.28 7.36 -27.17
CA ASP A 520 19.02 7.34 -28.60
C ASP A 520 19.05 5.90 -29.12
N ILE A 521 18.06 5.54 -29.92
CA ILE A 521 17.92 4.26 -30.61
C ILE A 521 17.97 4.50 -32.13
N LYS A 522 18.69 3.65 -32.84
CA LYS A 522 18.77 3.69 -34.30
C LYS A 522 17.62 2.91 -34.93
N THR A 523 17.18 3.42 -36.06
CA THR A 523 16.21 2.77 -36.92
C THR A 523 16.71 2.81 -38.36
N LEU A 524 16.77 1.65 -39.01
CA LEU A 524 17.07 1.52 -40.40
C LEU A 524 15.79 1.13 -41.15
N THR A 525 15.35 1.94 -42.04
CA THR A 525 14.11 1.67 -42.81
C THR A 525 14.45 1.55 -44.30
N MET A 526 14.12 0.43 -44.88
CA MET A 526 14.13 0.17 -46.30
C MET A 526 12.75 0.38 -46.89
N ASP A 527 12.64 1.21 -47.90
CA ASP A 527 11.38 1.45 -48.63
C ASP A 527 11.14 0.34 -49.71
N ALA A 528 10.01 0.47 -50.43
CA ALA A 528 9.63 -0.46 -51.47
C ALA A 528 10.64 -0.50 -52.67
N ASP A 529 11.36 0.59 -52.88
CA ASP A 529 12.36 0.73 -53.93
C ASP A 529 13.76 0.21 -53.52
N GLY A 530 13.90 -0.29 -52.25
CA GLY A 530 15.14 -0.84 -51.73
C GLY A 530 16.11 0.22 -51.17
N ASN A 531 15.69 1.49 -51.03
CA ASN A 531 16.52 2.53 -50.42
C ASN A 531 16.48 2.42 -48.92
N ILE A 532 17.65 2.39 -48.28
CA ILE A 532 17.78 2.32 -46.84
C ILE A 532 18.03 3.71 -46.27
N THR A 533 17.16 4.17 -45.41
CA THR A 533 17.28 5.41 -44.64
C THR A 533 17.58 5.12 -43.18
N GLU A 534 18.38 5.97 -42.55
CA GLU A 534 18.73 5.87 -41.15
C GLU A 534 18.06 7.02 -40.36
N ALA A 535 17.42 6.70 -39.25
CA ALA A 535 16.88 7.68 -38.33
C ALA A 535 17.29 7.36 -36.90
N THR A 536 17.33 8.38 -36.06
CA THR A 536 17.57 8.24 -34.62
C THR A 536 16.36 8.75 -33.88
N HIS A 537 15.86 7.96 -32.94
CA HIS A 537 14.74 8.31 -32.06
C HIS A 537 15.18 8.21 -30.61
N THR A 538 14.73 9.13 -29.78
CA THR A 538 15.01 9.09 -28.35
C THR A 538 13.92 8.30 -27.64
N GLU A 539 14.30 7.25 -26.88
CA GLU A 539 13.39 6.53 -25.99
C GLU A 539 13.72 6.79 -24.51
N THR A 540 12.70 6.71 -23.65
CA THR A 540 12.87 6.82 -22.21
C THR A 540 12.94 5.42 -21.59
N TYR A 541 13.97 5.15 -20.79
CA TYR A 541 14.17 3.87 -20.12
C TYR A 541 14.43 4.04 -18.62
N GLY A 542 14.27 2.96 -17.84
CA GLY A 542 14.59 2.93 -16.41
C GLY A 542 13.70 3.80 -15.53
N ALA A 543 12.48 4.15 -15.99
CA ALA A 543 11.52 4.89 -15.17
C ALA A 543 11.15 4.11 -13.91
N ASP A 544 11.20 4.80 -12.75
CA ASP A 544 10.93 4.20 -11.44
C ASP A 544 9.76 4.85 -10.69
N LYS A 545 9.08 5.82 -11.31
CA LYS A 545 7.97 6.55 -10.69
C LYS A 545 6.92 5.60 -10.08
N GLY A 546 6.73 5.71 -8.76
CA GLY A 546 5.78 4.88 -8.01
C GLY A 546 6.26 3.46 -7.70
N LYS A 547 7.43 3.05 -8.17
CA LYS A 547 8.05 1.76 -7.85
C LYS A 547 8.71 1.80 -6.47
N LEU A 548 8.78 0.66 -5.79
CA LEU A 548 9.41 0.53 -4.48
C LEU A 548 10.93 0.39 -4.64
N MET A 549 11.66 1.24 -3.95
CA MET A 549 13.12 1.27 -3.93
C MET A 549 13.64 1.21 -2.50
N PRO A 550 14.71 0.46 -2.22
CA PRO A 550 15.31 0.47 -0.90
C PRO A 550 16.01 1.81 -0.64
N THR A 551 15.96 2.27 0.59
CA THR A 551 16.79 3.39 1.05
C THR A 551 18.16 2.86 1.52
N ASP A 552 19.17 3.71 1.67
CA ASP A 552 20.46 3.29 2.22
C ASP A 552 20.33 2.60 3.58
N ILE A 553 19.46 3.12 4.46
CA ILE A 553 19.23 2.49 5.75
C ILE A 553 18.51 1.14 5.62
N GLY A 554 17.62 1.00 4.63
CA GLY A 554 16.98 -0.27 4.30
C GLY A 554 18.01 -1.31 3.85
N VAL A 555 18.95 -0.93 2.97
CA VAL A 555 20.05 -1.79 2.52
C VAL A 555 20.95 -2.20 3.69
N VAL A 556 21.39 -1.24 4.51
CA VAL A 556 22.28 -1.50 5.66
C VAL A 556 21.62 -2.45 6.68
N VAL A 557 20.34 -2.21 7.02
CA VAL A 557 19.60 -3.09 7.95
C VAL A 557 19.42 -4.47 7.35
N ASN A 558 19.07 -4.57 6.06
CA ASN A 558 18.94 -5.86 5.37
C ASN A 558 20.27 -6.63 5.36
N SER A 559 21.38 -5.99 4.99
CA SER A 559 22.71 -6.62 4.94
C SER A 559 23.13 -7.12 6.32
N PHE A 560 22.91 -6.30 7.36
CA PHE A 560 23.19 -6.70 8.73
C PHE A 560 22.35 -7.92 9.16
N LEU A 561 21.04 -7.86 8.95
CA LEU A 561 20.15 -8.97 9.34
C LEU A 561 20.42 -10.24 8.53
N THR A 562 20.74 -10.14 7.25
CA THR A 562 21.11 -11.29 6.41
C THR A 562 22.41 -11.92 6.87
N MET A 563 23.39 -11.14 7.31
CA MET A 563 24.68 -11.64 7.78
C MET A 563 24.59 -12.33 9.15
N TYR A 564 23.88 -11.70 10.10
CA TYR A 564 23.88 -12.16 11.50
C TYR A 564 22.66 -12.99 11.88
N PHE A 565 21.53 -12.82 11.19
CA PHE A 565 20.26 -13.50 11.43
C PHE A 565 19.67 -14.11 10.15
N PRO A 566 20.43 -14.88 9.36
CA PRO A 566 19.99 -15.39 8.05
C PRO A 566 18.68 -16.17 8.13
N ASN A 567 18.47 -16.93 9.21
CA ASN A 567 17.25 -17.71 9.40
C ASN A 567 15.98 -16.85 9.50
N ILE A 568 16.06 -15.67 10.12
CA ILE A 568 14.91 -14.76 10.23
C ILE A 568 14.55 -14.14 8.87
N LEU A 569 15.54 -13.95 8.00
CA LEU A 569 15.38 -13.41 6.66
C LEU A 569 15.06 -14.49 5.62
N ASP A 570 15.13 -15.77 5.97
CA ASP A 570 14.84 -16.88 5.06
C ASP A 570 13.35 -16.91 4.68
N TYR A 571 13.07 -17.01 3.38
CA TYR A 571 11.71 -17.05 2.84
C TYR A 571 10.94 -18.29 3.31
N ASN A 572 11.60 -19.46 3.28
CA ASN A 572 11.00 -20.72 3.70
C ASN A 572 10.72 -20.75 5.20
N PHE A 573 11.59 -20.13 6.01
CA PHE A 573 11.34 -19.98 7.43
C PHE A 573 10.05 -19.19 7.69
N THR A 574 9.91 -18.04 7.06
CA THR A 574 8.70 -17.19 7.24
C THR A 574 7.44 -17.91 6.76
N ALA A 575 7.49 -18.54 5.58
CA ALA A 575 6.38 -19.34 5.07
C ALA A 575 6.06 -20.54 6.00
N GLY A 576 7.07 -21.23 6.49
CA GLY A 576 6.91 -22.35 7.44
C GLY A 576 6.29 -21.95 8.77
N ILE A 577 6.61 -20.76 9.27
CA ILE A 577 5.96 -20.21 10.48
C ILE A 577 4.48 -19.92 10.22
N GLU A 578 4.12 -19.38 9.07
CA GLU A 578 2.71 -19.16 8.72
C GLU A 578 1.93 -20.50 8.64
N GLN A 579 2.55 -21.54 8.07
CA GLN A 579 1.96 -22.88 8.05
C GLN A 579 1.80 -23.48 9.47
N LYS A 580 2.73 -23.19 10.38
CA LYS A 580 2.60 -23.61 11.78
C LYS A 580 1.45 -22.91 12.49
N PHE A 581 1.24 -21.62 12.22
CA PHE A 581 0.06 -20.92 12.73
C PHE A 581 -1.25 -21.48 12.17
N ASP A 582 -1.23 -21.93 10.91
CA ASP A 582 -2.38 -22.62 10.33
C ASP A 582 -2.62 -23.97 11.03
N ALA A 583 -1.55 -24.74 11.30
CA ALA A 583 -1.66 -25.99 12.04
C ALA A 583 -2.12 -25.82 13.50
N ILE A 584 -1.76 -24.70 14.15
CA ILE A 584 -2.30 -24.34 15.48
C ILE A 584 -3.79 -24.04 15.38
N ALA A 585 -4.20 -23.26 14.39
CA ALA A 585 -5.62 -22.94 14.14
C ALA A 585 -6.47 -24.21 13.89
N ASP A 586 -5.88 -25.22 13.25
CA ASP A 586 -6.52 -26.52 13.04
C ASP A 586 -6.49 -27.43 14.29
N GLY A 587 -5.91 -27.01 15.42
CA GLY A 587 -5.74 -27.82 16.62
C GLY A 587 -4.72 -28.96 16.50
N LYS A 588 -3.91 -28.96 15.44
CA LYS A 588 -2.88 -30.00 15.17
C LYS A 588 -1.56 -29.75 15.91
N MET A 589 -1.38 -28.58 16.49
CA MET A 589 -0.11 -28.15 17.10
C MET A 589 -0.36 -27.22 18.30
N GLN A 590 0.44 -27.37 19.34
CA GLN A 590 0.40 -26.51 20.50
C GLN A 590 1.33 -25.28 20.29
N TRP A 591 0.83 -24.10 20.56
CA TRP A 591 1.54 -22.85 20.27
C TRP A 591 2.75 -22.62 21.18
N ASN A 592 2.66 -22.98 22.49
CA ASN A 592 3.73 -22.78 23.47
C ASN A 592 5.01 -23.54 23.09
N SER A 593 4.88 -24.82 22.69
CA SER A 593 6.04 -25.64 22.29
C SER A 593 6.75 -25.09 21.05
N GLN A 594 5.98 -24.43 20.17
CA GLN A 594 6.56 -23.76 19.01
C GLN A 594 7.32 -22.49 19.39
N MET A 595 6.82 -21.73 20.36
CA MET A 595 7.51 -20.56 20.90
C MET A 595 8.82 -20.96 21.60
N GLU A 596 8.78 -21.99 22.42
CA GLU A 596 9.95 -22.56 23.08
C GLU A 596 11.02 -23.02 22.07
N THR A 597 10.59 -23.80 21.07
CA THR A 597 11.50 -24.28 20.02
C THR A 597 12.16 -23.16 19.26
N PHE A 598 11.42 -22.10 18.99
CA PHE A 598 11.95 -20.92 18.31
C PHE A 598 12.89 -20.15 19.22
N TYR A 599 12.47 -19.82 20.43
CA TYR A 599 13.19 -18.97 21.37
C TYR A 599 14.55 -19.56 21.74
N ASN A 600 14.60 -20.85 22.04
CA ASN A 600 15.83 -21.57 22.41
C ASN A 600 16.92 -21.56 21.31
N LYS A 601 16.52 -21.31 20.05
CA LYS A 601 17.47 -21.16 18.92
C LYS A 601 17.78 -19.70 18.62
N PHE A 602 16.82 -18.80 18.87
CA PHE A 602 16.90 -17.42 18.47
C PHE A 602 17.59 -16.55 19.52
N HIS A 603 17.20 -16.66 20.78
CA HIS A 603 17.69 -15.81 21.88
C HIS A 603 19.21 -15.91 22.08
N PRO A 604 19.84 -17.10 22.12
CA PRO A 604 21.31 -17.20 22.26
C PRO A 604 22.05 -16.50 21.11
N LYS A 605 21.48 -16.54 19.89
CA LYS A 605 22.07 -15.81 18.76
C LYS A 605 21.96 -14.30 18.90
N VAL A 606 20.87 -13.83 19.48
CA VAL A 606 20.70 -12.38 19.79
C VAL A 606 21.75 -11.94 20.81
N GLU A 607 21.96 -12.70 21.88
CA GLU A 607 22.98 -12.40 22.90
C GLU A 607 24.39 -12.40 22.30
N GLU A 608 24.76 -13.42 21.53
CA GLU A 608 26.03 -13.52 20.82
C GLU A 608 26.30 -12.26 20.00
N VAL A 609 25.33 -11.87 19.14
CA VAL A 609 25.48 -10.68 18.28
C VAL A 609 25.47 -9.39 19.09
N MET A 610 24.69 -9.32 20.19
CA MET A 610 24.65 -8.15 21.06
C MET A 610 26.02 -7.87 21.68
N ASP A 611 26.73 -8.90 22.11
CA ASP A 611 28.03 -8.77 22.79
C ASP A 611 29.23 -8.71 21.85
N MET A 612 29.03 -9.11 20.59
CA MET A 612 30.08 -9.01 19.56
C MET A 612 30.62 -7.58 19.45
N ARG A 613 31.94 -7.42 19.43
CA ARG A 613 32.60 -6.15 19.11
C ARG A 613 32.83 -6.09 17.60
N LEU A 614 32.28 -5.07 16.98
CA LEU A 614 32.52 -4.78 15.56
C LEU A 614 33.68 -3.81 15.44
N GLU A 615 34.63 -4.09 14.59
CA GLU A 615 35.77 -3.21 14.33
C GLU A 615 35.35 -1.87 13.74
N HIS A 616 34.32 -1.89 12.86
CA HIS A 616 33.70 -0.71 12.29
C HIS A 616 32.18 -0.74 12.51
N LYS A 617 31.57 0.43 12.59
CA LYS A 617 30.12 0.53 12.64
C LYS A 617 29.52 0.03 11.35
N VAL A 618 28.47 -0.77 11.45
CA VAL A 618 27.74 -1.28 10.27
C VAL A 618 27.21 -0.11 9.46
N GLY A 619 27.46 -0.16 8.14
CA GLY A 619 27.08 0.93 7.24
C GLY A 619 28.07 2.10 7.23
N GLU A 620 29.29 1.90 7.71
CA GLU A 620 30.41 2.81 7.50
C GLU A 620 31.35 2.24 6.45
N ARG A 621 31.70 3.07 5.47
CA ARG A 621 32.63 2.72 4.38
C ARG A 621 33.73 3.77 4.33
N LEU A 622 34.97 3.36 4.49
CA LEU A 622 36.12 4.20 4.27
C LEU A 622 36.28 4.46 2.76
N LEU A 623 36.35 5.72 2.35
CA LEU A 623 36.50 6.15 0.97
C LEU A 623 37.97 6.40 0.60
N GLY A 624 38.78 6.86 1.55
CA GLY A 624 40.17 7.22 1.40
C GLY A 624 40.56 8.28 2.41
N THR A 625 41.54 9.12 2.02
CA THR A 625 42.08 10.23 2.81
C THR A 625 41.81 11.57 2.13
N ASP A 626 41.49 12.58 2.89
CA ASP A 626 41.34 13.95 2.40
C ASP A 626 42.75 14.51 2.05
N PRO A 627 43.00 14.84 0.77
CA PRO A 627 44.32 15.36 0.36
C PRO A 627 44.74 16.64 1.09
N ALA A 628 43.80 17.43 1.58
CA ALA A 628 44.10 18.71 2.24
C ALA A 628 44.45 18.55 3.70
N SER A 629 43.86 17.65 4.44
CA SER A 629 44.07 17.46 5.86
C SER A 629 44.82 16.19 6.26
N GLY A 630 44.94 15.21 5.34
CA GLY A 630 45.49 13.89 5.63
C GLY A 630 44.58 13.01 6.48
N GLU A 631 43.36 13.47 6.80
CA GLU A 631 42.40 12.78 7.67
C GLU A 631 41.58 11.76 6.85
N PRO A 632 41.10 10.65 7.51
CA PRO A 632 40.30 9.65 6.81
C PRO A 632 38.93 10.22 6.43
N VAL A 633 38.47 9.85 5.24
CA VAL A 633 37.12 10.19 4.73
C VAL A 633 36.27 8.93 4.74
N SER A 634 35.21 8.95 5.49
CA SER A 634 34.24 7.84 5.55
C SER A 634 32.81 8.29 5.25
N VAL A 635 32.04 7.43 4.63
CA VAL A 635 30.60 7.60 4.47
C VAL A 635 29.89 6.67 5.43
N LYS A 636 28.85 7.17 6.11
CA LYS A 636 28.11 6.41 7.13
C LYS A 636 26.70 6.90 7.35
N ILE A 637 25.90 6.10 8.04
CA ILE A 637 24.54 6.48 8.45
C ILE A 637 24.60 7.38 9.70
N GLY A 638 24.23 8.63 9.54
CA GLY A 638 24.06 9.58 10.63
C GLY A 638 22.64 9.61 11.20
N ARG A 639 22.43 10.49 12.20
CA ARG A 639 21.11 10.67 12.84
C ARG A 639 20.01 11.08 11.85
N PHE A 640 20.36 11.86 10.84
CA PHE A 640 19.42 12.46 9.88
C PHE A 640 19.53 11.87 8.47
N GLY A 641 20.23 10.77 8.29
CA GLY A 641 20.47 10.12 7.01
C GLY A 641 21.94 9.85 6.73
N PRO A 642 22.28 9.35 5.52
CA PRO A 642 23.68 9.12 5.15
C PRO A 642 24.46 10.42 5.06
N LEU A 643 25.71 10.37 5.53
CA LEU A 643 26.63 11.50 5.55
C LEU A 643 28.07 11.06 5.31
N VAL A 644 28.87 11.97 4.81
CA VAL A 644 30.34 11.84 4.76
C VAL A 644 30.94 12.51 6.00
N GLN A 645 31.94 11.87 6.56
CA GLN A 645 32.76 12.41 7.64
C GLN A 645 34.21 12.49 7.21
N ILE A 646 34.87 13.62 7.46
CA ILE A 646 36.31 13.79 7.39
C ILE A 646 36.87 13.87 8.81
N GLY A 647 37.87 13.06 9.11
CA GLY A 647 38.47 12.93 10.43
C GLY A 647 37.78 11.90 11.33
N SER A 648 38.41 11.50 12.41
CA SER A 648 37.88 10.57 13.40
C SER A 648 37.46 11.32 14.68
N ASN A 649 36.63 10.68 15.51
CA ASN A 649 36.26 11.26 16.81
C ASN A 649 37.45 11.27 17.81
N ASP A 650 38.52 10.54 17.49
CA ASP A 650 39.70 10.33 18.30
C ASP A 650 40.87 11.21 17.82
N SER A 651 40.67 12.00 16.73
CA SER A 651 41.66 12.96 16.25
C SER A 651 41.61 14.30 17.03
N ASP A 652 42.73 15.01 17.08
CA ASP A 652 42.80 16.34 17.73
C ASP A 652 41.89 17.38 17.06
N ASN A 653 41.54 17.15 15.80
CA ASN A 653 40.63 17.98 15.03
C ASN A 653 39.18 17.48 15.11
N LYS A 654 38.24 18.39 15.31
CA LYS A 654 36.82 18.04 15.28
C LYS A 654 36.43 17.53 13.88
N PRO A 655 35.77 16.35 13.80
CA PRO A 655 35.37 15.81 12.52
C PRO A 655 34.38 16.74 11.80
N ARG A 656 34.52 16.85 10.48
CA ARG A 656 33.63 17.58 9.59
C ARG A 656 32.59 16.63 9.02
N PHE A 657 31.35 17.11 8.79
CA PHE A 657 30.25 16.30 8.29
C PHE A 657 29.54 17.00 7.14
N ALA A 658 29.21 16.23 6.10
CA ALA A 658 28.36 16.67 5.00
C ALA A 658 27.31 15.59 4.67
N SER A 659 26.05 16.00 4.45
CA SER A 659 25.00 15.06 4.04
C SER A 659 25.12 14.72 2.56
N LEU A 660 24.78 13.48 2.17
CA LEU A 660 24.71 13.07 0.78
C LEU A 660 23.58 13.83 0.05
N LEU A 661 23.81 14.09 -1.23
CA LEU A 661 22.82 14.67 -2.13
C LEU A 661 21.80 13.60 -2.58
N LYS A 662 20.65 14.03 -3.05
CA LYS A 662 19.67 13.15 -3.66
C LYS A 662 20.27 12.47 -4.89
N GLY A 663 20.18 11.16 -4.97
CA GLY A 663 20.75 10.34 -6.03
C GLY A 663 22.14 9.78 -5.71
N GLN A 664 22.82 10.28 -4.69
CA GLN A 664 24.01 9.64 -4.15
C GLN A 664 23.62 8.59 -3.11
N SER A 665 24.37 7.50 -3.05
CA SER A 665 24.15 6.42 -2.09
C SER A 665 25.43 6.10 -1.33
N LEU A 666 25.25 5.55 -0.13
CA LEU A 666 26.33 5.09 0.72
C LEU A 666 27.23 4.04 0.02
N GLU A 667 26.64 3.23 -0.87
CA GLU A 667 27.34 2.17 -1.58
C GLU A 667 28.20 2.69 -2.73
N THR A 668 27.73 3.72 -3.46
CA THR A 668 28.33 4.12 -4.75
C THR A 668 29.13 5.39 -4.69
N ILE A 669 28.95 6.26 -3.69
CA ILE A 669 29.69 7.53 -3.62
C ILE A 669 31.20 7.31 -3.63
N THR A 670 31.89 8.04 -4.50
CA THR A 670 33.36 8.04 -4.61
C THR A 670 34.02 9.01 -3.64
N LEU A 671 35.34 8.91 -3.44
CA LEU A 671 36.08 9.86 -2.59
C LEU A 671 35.97 11.29 -3.13
N ASP A 672 36.09 11.45 -4.45
CA ASP A 672 36.02 12.75 -5.12
C ASP A 672 34.66 13.41 -4.94
N GLU A 673 33.58 12.68 -5.21
CA GLU A 673 32.21 13.15 -4.95
C GLU A 673 31.96 13.49 -3.50
N ALA A 674 32.53 12.71 -2.56
CA ALA A 674 32.40 12.94 -1.13
C ALA A 674 33.12 14.22 -0.67
N LEU A 675 34.30 14.51 -1.21
CA LEU A 675 35.05 15.73 -0.92
C LEU A 675 34.32 16.97 -1.42
N HIS A 676 33.71 16.91 -2.60
CA HIS A 676 32.90 18.02 -3.15
C HIS A 676 31.67 18.38 -2.31
N LEU A 677 31.20 17.51 -1.43
CA LEU A 677 30.13 17.86 -0.50
C LEU A 677 30.55 18.89 0.56
N PHE A 678 31.85 19.00 0.82
CA PHE A 678 32.42 19.95 1.78
C PHE A 678 32.72 21.33 1.18
N ASP A 679 32.55 21.52 -0.12
CA ASP A 679 32.61 22.81 -0.78
C ASP A 679 31.43 23.71 -0.39
N PHE A 680 30.41 23.15 0.27
CA PHE A 680 29.25 23.88 0.76
C PHE A 680 29.36 24.21 2.28
N PRO A 681 28.85 25.41 2.73
CA PRO A 681 28.16 26.41 1.93
C PRO A 681 29.14 27.24 1.06
N ARG A 682 28.78 27.49 -0.20
CA ARG A 682 29.54 28.28 -1.18
C ARG A 682 28.91 29.66 -1.34
N THR A 683 29.69 30.73 -1.09
CA THR A 683 29.25 32.09 -1.35
C THR A 683 29.34 32.37 -2.86
N LEU A 684 28.23 32.84 -3.44
CA LEU A 684 28.10 33.14 -4.88
C LEU A 684 28.45 34.60 -5.20
N GLY A 685 28.27 35.50 -4.24
CA GLY A 685 28.41 36.94 -4.37
C GLY A 685 27.44 37.69 -3.44
N THR A 686 27.13 38.94 -3.77
CA THR A 686 26.25 39.81 -2.98
C THR A 686 25.01 40.18 -3.81
N PHE A 687 23.87 40.29 -3.13
CA PHE A 687 22.63 40.82 -3.65
C PHE A 687 21.98 41.69 -2.56
N GLU A 688 21.58 42.94 -2.91
CA GLU A 688 21.08 43.92 -1.93
C GLU A 688 22.03 44.14 -0.74
N ASP A 689 23.31 44.25 -1.00
CA ASP A 689 24.41 44.40 -0.02
C ASP A 689 24.53 43.28 1.00
N LYS A 690 23.97 42.10 0.70
CA LYS A 690 24.04 40.91 1.57
C LYS A 690 24.56 39.72 0.80
N ASP A 691 25.28 38.85 1.49
CA ASP A 691 25.82 37.64 0.92
C ASP A 691 24.73 36.67 0.47
N VAL A 692 24.92 36.14 -0.74
CA VAL A 692 24.14 35.03 -1.30
C VAL A 692 25.01 33.79 -1.25
N SER A 693 24.56 32.76 -0.57
CA SER A 693 25.27 31.48 -0.50
C SER A 693 24.35 30.31 -0.82
N VAL A 694 24.97 29.28 -1.43
CA VAL A 694 24.33 27.97 -1.65
C VAL A 694 24.83 27.00 -0.61
N GLY A 695 23.93 26.27 0.00
CA GLY A 695 24.25 25.27 1.00
C GLY A 695 23.38 24.02 0.88
N ILE A 696 23.76 22.97 1.61
CA ILE A 696 23.01 21.71 1.71
C ILE A 696 22.52 21.60 3.15
N GLY A 697 21.21 21.54 3.33
CA GLY A 697 20.59 21.48 4.64
C GLY A 697 19.73 20.23 4.83
N ARG A 698 19.14 20.10 6.00
CA ARG A 698 18.26 18.98 6.38
C ARG A 698 17.08 18.73 5.41
N PHE A 699 16.64 19.80 4.75
CA PHE A 699 15.50 19.75 3.82
C PHE A 699 15.93 19.75 2.34
N GLY A 700 17.22 19.58 2.08
CA GLY A 700 17.82 19.60 0.76
C GLY A 700 18.67 20.84 0.48
N PRO A 701 19.13 21.01 -0.78
CA PRO A 701 19.89 22.16 -1.21
C PRO A 701 19.08 23.47 -1.10
N TYR A 702 19.74 24.54 -0.74
CA TYR A 702 19.10 25.85 -0.58
C TYR A 702 20.02 27.01 -1.00
N VAL A 703 19.40 28.10 -1.40
CA VAL A 703 20.01 29.43 -1.47
C VAL A 703 19.70 30.16 -0.16
N ARG A 704 20.72 30.75 0.47
CA ARG A 704 20.57 31.60 1.65
C ARG A 704 20.85 33.05 1.28
N HIS A 705 19.93 33.96 1.64
CA HIS A 705 20.07 35.41 1.51
C HIS A 705 19.32 36.06 2.68
N ASP A 706 19.94 37.04 3.34
CA ASP A 706 19.37 37.77 4.48
C ASP A 706 18.68 36.87 5.54
N ASN A 707 19.36 35.82 5.97
CA ASN A 707 18.85 34.78 6.89
C ASN A 707 17.56 34.07 6.43
N LYS A 708 17.14 34.25 5.21
CA LYS A 708 16.06 33.50 4.56
C LYS A 708 16.65 32.38 3.71
N TYR A 709 15.89 31.29 3.62
CA TYR A 709 16.30 30.09 2.89
C TYR A 709 15.30 29.83 1.77
N VAL A 710 15.79 29.63 0.56
CA VAL A 710 15.00 29.30 -0.62
C VAL A 710 15.46 27.95 -1.13
N SER A 711 14.56 26.98 -1.25
CA SER A 711 14.91 25.65 -1.75
C SER A 711 15.29 25.73 -3.23
N ILE A 712 16.37 25.05 -3.60
CA ILE A 712 16.77 24.84 -4.98
C ILE A 712 15.86 23.74 -5.57
N PRO A 713 15.37 23.90 -6.82
CA PRO A 713 14.59 22.85 -7.50
C PRO A 713 15.30 21.50 -7.52
N LYS A 714 14.53 20.42 -7.50
CA LYS A 714 15.07 19.05 -7.35
C LYS A 714 15.88 18.57 -8.57
N ASP A 715 15.69 19.19 -9.69
CA ASP A 715 16.33 18.94 -10.99
C ASP A 715 17.59 19.78 -11.23
N GLU A 716 17.89 20.71 -10.31
CA GLU A 716 19.07 21.57 -10.39
C GLU A 716 20.17 21.10 -9.43
N ALA A 717 21.38 20.93 -9.95
CA ALA A 717 22.55 20.61 -9.13
C ALA A 717 23.01 21.85 -8.34
N PRO A 718 23.17 21.79 -7.00
CA PRO A 718 23.57 22.94 -6.20
C PRO A 718 24.95 23.50 -6.57
N ALA A 719 25.85 22.67 -7.09
CA ALA A 719 27.16 23.08 -7.59
C ALA A 719 27.08 23.94 -8.87
N ALA A 720 26.02 23.78 -9.67
CA ALA A 720 25.84 24.51 -10.92
C ALA A 720 25.09 25.86 -10.73
N VAL A 721 24.53 26.12 -9.54
CA VAL A 721 23.78 27.35 -9.29
C VAL A 721 24.72 28.56 -9.32
N THR A 722 24.42 29.50 -10.23
CA THR A 722 25.10 30.81 -10.35
C THR A 722 24.44 31.86 -9.49
N LEU A 723 25.11 33.02 -9.30
CA LEU A 723 24.54 34.14 -8.57
C LEU A 723 23.23 34.62 -9.23
N SER A 724 23.21 34.75 -10.56
CA SER A 724 22.00 35.15 -11.31
C SER A 724 20.84 34.18 -11.04
N ARG A 725 21.10 32.90 -11.10
CA ARG A 725 20.07 31.89 -10.82
C ARG A 725 19.58 31.91 -9.37
N ALA A 726 20.48 32.14 -8.44
CA ALA A 726 20.14 32.27 -7.02
C ALA A 726 19.24 33.50 -6.78
N ILE A 727 19.49 34.62 -7.46
CA ILE A 727 18.66 35.82 -7.39
C ILE A 727 17.25 35.52 -7.97
N GLU A 728 17.16 34.89 -9.11
CA GLU A 728 15.87 34.49 -9.70
C GLU A 728 15.05 33.64 -8.71
N LEU A 729 15.68 32.66 -8.04
CA LEU A 729 15.02 31.82 -7.04
C LEU A 729 14.54 32.64 -5.83
N ILE A 730 15.33 33.60 -5.37
CA ILE A 730 14.97 34.50 -4.27
C ILE A 730 13.77 35.38 -4.66
N GLU A 731 13.80 35.96 -5.85
CA GLU A 731 12.72 36.84 -6.35
C GLU A 731 11.43 36.05 -6.61
N ALA A 732 11.54 34.87 -7.22
CA ALA A 732 10.40 33.96 -7.41
C ALA A 732 9.75 33.59 -6.07
N LYS A 733 10.57 33.29 -5.06
CA LYS A 733 10.06 32.98 -3.72
C LYS A 733 9.40 34.20 -3.04
N ARG A 734 9.95 35.39 -3.19
CA ARG A 734 9.35 36.64 -2.69
C ARG A 734 7.99 36.88 -3.35
N THR A 735 7.90 36.65 -4.65
CA THR A 735 6.65 36.81 -5.42
C THR A 735 5.62 35.75 -4.98
N GLU A 736 6.05 34.51 -4.78
CA GLU A 736 5.19 33.43 -4.23
C GLU A 736 4.66 33.80 -2.84
N ASP A 737 5.55 34.28 -1.95
CA ASP A 737 5.19 34.64 -0.58
C ASP A 737 4.26 35.86 -0.55
N ALA A 738 4.47 36.84 -1.44
CA ALA A 738 3.57 37.98 -1.62
C ALA A 738 2.18 37.54 -2.13
N ASN A 739 2.14 36.67 -3.14
CA ASN A 739 0.89 36.15 -3.71
C ASN A 739 0.16 35.18 -2.74
N ARG A 740 0.82 34.73 -1.69
CA ARG A 740 0.23 33.90 -0.65
C ARG A 740 -0.65 34.70 0.29
N VAL A 741 -0.36 35.99 0.49
CA VAL A 741 -1.14 36.85 1.35
C VAL A 741 -2.38 37.35 0.55
N LEU A 742 -3.56 36.89 0.94
CA LEU A 742 -4.84 37.27 0.35
C LEU A 742 -5.35 38.59 0.95
N ARG A 743 -5.17 38.78 2.26
CA ARG A 743 -5.58 39.97 2.99
C ARG A 743 -4.78 40.20 4.25
N THR A 744 -4.50 41.48 4.54
CA THR A 744 -3.96 41.99 5.82
C THR A 744 -4.92 43.00 6.40
N PHE A 745 -4.82 43.27 7.70
CA PHE A 745 -5.69 44.25 8.39
C PHE A 745 -4.80 45.21 9.18
N ASP A 746 -4.89 46.49 8.85
CA ASP A 746 -4.08 47.56 9.46
C ASP A 746 -4.33 47.68 10.98
N GLN A 747 -5.55 47.35 11.43
CA GLN A 747 -5.95 47.37 12.84
C GLN A 747 -5.43 46.18 13.64
N GLU A 748 -5.06 45.08 12.98
CA GLU A 748 -4.57 43.85 13.57
C GLU A 748 -3.51 43.22 12.64
N PRO A 749 -2.28 43.76 12.59
CA PRO A 749 -1.25 43.36 11.63
C PRO A 749 -0.81 41.89 11.76
N GLU A 750 -1.00 41.27 12.94
CA GLU A 750 -0.70 39.88 13.15
C GLU A 750 -1.77 38.91 12.59
N LEU A 751 -2.92 39.43 12.15
CA LEU A 751 -3.97 38.67 11.51
C LEU A 751 -3.88 38.80 9.99
N GLN A 752 -3.61 37.65 9.35
CA GLN A 752 -3.49 37.60 7.89
C GLN A 752 -4.35 36.45 7.34
N ILE A 753 -4.94 36.66 6.19
CA ILE A 753 -5.60 35.60 5.43
C ILE A 753 -4.62 35.16 4.34
N LEU A 754 -4.29 33.87 4.35
CA LEU A 754 -3.27 33.29 3.51
C LEU A 754 -3.85 32.20 2.62
N ARG A 755 -3.32 32.08 1.41
CA ARG A 755 -3.57 30.95 0.51
C ARG A 755 -2.78 29.72 0.97
N GLY A 756 -3.42 28.62 1.27
CA GLY A 756 -2.80 27.36 1.64
C GLY A 756 -3.05 26.24 0.62
N ARG A 757 -2.28 25.16 0.73
CA ARG A 757 -2.40 23.97 -0.15
C ARG A 757 -3.80 23.35 -0.14
N PHE A 758 -4.55 23.49 0.95
CA PHE A 758 -5.89 22.91 1.15
C PHE A 758 -7.00 23.98 1.18
N GLY A 759 -6.73 25.16 0.62
CA GLY A 759 -7.63 26.32 0.61
C GLY A 759 -7.14 27.45 1.52
N PRO A 760 -7.82 28.59 1.50
CA PRO A 760 -7.46 29.77 2.30
C PRO A 760 -7.64 29.49 3.81
N TYR A 761 -6.81 30.15 4.63
CA TYR A 761 -6.83 30.03 6.08
C TYR A 761 -6.39 31.34 6.75
N ILE A 762 -6.77 31.54 8.00
CA ILE A 762 -6.33 32.69 8.80
C ILE A 762 -5.09 32.29 9.60
N ALA A 763 -4.04 33.10 9.50
CA ALA A 763 -2.87 33.06 10.39
C ALA A 763 -3.00 34.20 11.41
N TYR A 764 -2.98 33.86 12.72
CA TYR A 764 -3.09 34.85 13.78
C TYR A 764 -2.34 34.37 15.04
N LYS A 765 -1.47 35.24 15.58
CA LYS A 765 -0.67 35.00 16.79
C LYS A 765 0.02 33.61 16.79
N GLY A 766 0.67 33.27 15.65
CA GLY A 766 1.39 32.01 15.47
C GLY A 766 0.54 30.75 15.35
N SER A 767 -0.78 30.89 15.20
CA SER A 767 -1.74 29.79 15.02
C SER A 767 -2.47 29.93 13.69
N ASN A 768 -2.83 28.77 13.09
CA ASN A 768 -3.58 28.75 11.83
C ASN A 768 -5.02 28.27 12.06
N TYR A 769 -5.97 29.03 11.55
CA TYR A 769 -7.41 28.76 11.67
C TYR A 769 -8.00 28.46 10.30
N LYS A 770 -8.77 27.38 10.21
CA LYS A 770 -9.43 26.99 8.95
C LYS A 770 -10.66 27.86 8.71
N LEU A 771 -10.80 28.34 7.48
CA LEU A 771 -12.03 28.97 7.03
C LEU A 771 -13.16 27.93 6.79
N PRO A 772 -14.42 28.34 6.81
CA PRO A 772 -15.56 27.49 6.50
C PRO A 772 -15.41 26.74 5.17
N ARG A 773 -16.00 25.56 5.05
CA ARG A 773 -15.94 24.78 3.80
C ARG A 773 -16.62 25.56 2.68
N GLY A 774 -15.96 25.64 1.52
CA GLY A 774 -16.48 26.35 0.35
C GLY A 774 -15.98 27.79 0.22
N THR A 775 -15.17 28.31 1.17
CA THR A 775 -14.54 29.63 1.04
C THR A 775 -13.49 29.58 -0.08
N THR A 776 -13.69 30.37 -1.14
CA THR A 776 -12.71 30.52 -2.22
C THR A 776 -11.65 31.56 -1.86
N PRO A 777 -10.49 31.62 -2.53
CA PRO A 777 -9.50 32.68 -2.31
C PRO A 777 -10.06 34.08 -2.51
N GLU A 778 -10.98 34.25 -3.45
CA GLU A 778 -11.64 35.53 -3.77
C GLU A 778 -12.54 35.97 -2.59
N THR A 779 -13.40 35.08 -2.11
CA THR A 779 -14.27 35.38 -0.95
C THR A 779 -13.47 35.55 0.34
N ALA A 780 -12.33 34.86 0.48
CA ALA A 780 -11.42 35.05 1.61
C ALA A 780 -10.72 36.42 1.59
N ALA A 781 -10.37 36.93 0.41
CA ALA A 781 -9.77 38.23 0.24
C ALA A 781 -10.75 39.41 0.55
N GLU A 782 -12.05 39.15 0.47
CA GLU A 782 -13.09 40.15 0.75
C GLU A 782 -13.54 40.19 2.22
N MET A 783 -13.12 39.22 3.03
CA MET A 783 -13.54 39.13 4.44
C MET A 783 -13.15 40.34 5.25
N THR A 784 -14.06 40.84 6.08
CA THR A 784 -13.77 41.91 7.05
C THR A 784 -12.99 41.41 8.25
N LEU A 785 -12.38 42.35 9.00
CA LEU A 785 -11.66 42.02 10.24
C LEU A 785 -12.57 41.31 11.26
N GLU A 786 -13.81 41.80 11.39
CA GLU A 786 -14.81 41.23 12.29
C GLU A 786 -15.12 39.77 11.95
N GLN A 787 -15.35 39.47 10.66
CA GLN A 787 -15.61 38.11 10.18
C GLN A 787 -14.40 37.20 10.41
N ALA A 788 -13.20 37.71 10.19
CA ALA A 788 -11.97 36.92 10.45
C ALA A 788 -11.77 36.64 11.95
N LEU A 789 -12.03 37.60 12.82
CA LEU A 789 -11.98 37.44 14.29
C LEU A 789 -13.09 36.51 14.80
N GLU A 790 -14.26 36.51 14.19
CA GLU A 790 -15.35 35.59 14.52
C GLU A 790 -14.92 34.13 14.28
N VAL A 791 -14.26 33.85 13.15
CA VAL A 791 -13.70 32.53 12.84
C VAL A 791 -12.63 32.14 13.85
N VAL A 792 -11.75 33.04 14.24
CA VAL A 792 -10.69 32.81 15.23
C VAL A 792 -11.27 32.47 16.61
N ASN A 793 -12.33 33.16 17.02
CA ASN A 793 -12.97 33.04 18.32
C ASN A 793 -13.98 31.87 18.40
N THR A 794 -14.34 31.23 17.30
CA THR A 794 -15.26 30.11 17.29
C THR A 794 -14.60 28.85 17.88
N PRO A 795 -15.19 28.22 18.91
CA PRO A 795 -14.57 27.08 19.64
C PRO A 795 -14.18 25.88 18.79
N ALA A 796 -14.83 25.68 17.64
CA ALA A 796 -14.53 24.62 16.68
C ALA A 796 -13.29 24.88 15.82
N ALA A 797 -12.77 26.10 15.81
CA ALA A 797 -11.64 26.54 15.00
C ALA A 797 -10.28 26.47 15.72
N ALA A 798 -10.28 26.20 17.04
CA ALA A 798 -9.05 26.17 17.81
C ALA A 798 -8.11 25.05 17.34
N PRO A 799 -6.83 25.36 17.06
CA PRO A 799 -5.88 24.35 16.59
C PRO A 799 -5.60 23.34 17.72
N LYS A 800 -5.65 22.04 17.39
CA LYS A 800 -5.08 21.02 18.28
C LYS A 800 -3.59 21.32 18.45
N ARG A 801 -3.21 21.88 19.58
CA ARG A 801 -1.83 22.19 19.95
C ARG A 801 -1.01 20.91 19.92
N ASN A 802 -0.17 20.72 18.89
CA ASN A 802 0.92 19.75 18.95
C ASN A 802 1.92 20.24 19.98
N THR A 803 1.76 19.86 21.22
CA THR A 803 2.75 20.07 22.27
C THR A 803 3.97 19.18 21.99
N ARG A 804 4.89 19.67 21.19
CA ARG A 804 6.29 19.24 21.29
C ARG A 804 6.80 19.73 22.63
N ARG A 805 6.87 18.81 23.59
CA ARG A 805 7.47 18.98 24.89
C ARG A 805 8.92 19.45 24.71
N ALA A 806 9.18 20.73 24.93
CA ALA A 806 10.52 21.24 25.11
C ALA A 806 11.04 20.65 26.44
N THR A 807 11.94 19.70 26.36
CA THR A 807 12.71 19.21 27.51
C THR A 807 13.70 20.28 27.89
N THR A 808 13.33 21.14 28.82
CA THR A 808 14.25 21.99 29.59
C THR A 808 15.14 21.08 30.45
N ARG A 809 16.36 20.91 30.00
CA ARG A 809 17.42 20.26 30.77
C ARG A 809 17.82 21.15 31.94
N LYS A 810 17.31 20.83 33.16
CA LYS A 810 17.84 21.40 34.38
C LYS A 810 19.28 20.94 34.54
N LYS A 811 20.23 21.91 34.53
CA LYS A 811 21.59 21.73 35.03
C LYS A 811 21.50 21.51 36.56
N THR A 812 21.83 20.34 37.02
CA THR A 812 22.20 20.07 38.39
C THR A 812 23.74 20.06 38.47
N THR A 813 24.27 21.06 39.08
CA THR A 813 25.62 21.10 39.63
C THR A 813 25.71 20.17 40.84
N LYS A 814 26.43 19.09 40.75
CA LYS A 814 27.45 18.59 41.66
C LYS A 814 28.10 17.36 41.04
#